data_ba8bd7ef100679c7c6b2d6e74ca5aab1
#
_entry.id   ba8bd7ef100679c7c6b2d6e74ca5aab1
#
_cell.length_a   1.000
_cell.length_b   1.000
_cell.length_c   1.000
_cell.angle_alpha   90.00
_cell.angle_beta   90.00
_cell.angle_gamma   90.00
#
_symmetry.space_group_name_H-M   'P 1'
#
loop_
_entity.id
_entity.type
_entity.pdbx_description
1 polymer ?
#
loop_
_entity_poly.entity_id
_entity_poly.type
_entity_poly.pdbx_seq_one_letter_code
_entity_poly.pdbx_strand_id
1 'polypeptide(L)'
;MKLTDRIFVKFFYKKIKIIIQRSYKKGYSQGIDKGYRKGHDDGVLKYHIRREIDTFSMSAIDNSIYGPENIGVTRELEQLMIEKVRVATKAGIISSPSPSQWEMIFSDHPATCVVAGAGSGKSTTLILRVVFMHFYLKIPLNKITVISFTKKSCEELSEKLNKVFTFWDEGYDKESVNSLVSTFHSLIYRFSLNSMPGISVFDFLGEHKNENESALEISLGKKNNEQIDILKSVYTELYNNNKEFKICIDKLVDFSITSSSSSDEKEQRSWLINYAAERDLALTKKINDLWSKDGKWPIEGIVPGPVKCFHVNGNIFYANGYVEHNKMPVFLSGNIGSKKLFDGNDSFDPHETDPKKKVLLSTAISIKNKIVAGYNNRISIFINSNDKLNSVNNFLRTFKTGESPSNFSIKLHGELNSTNILELLYDQGSFIESLGKEVVTTISNITLFREKGIEYYFAKALALFWPLFEETIHKNNIMTFNRMFIMFSDELVLQQRRDLFKNKYVRFENLLVDEFQDISPQIANWLRAIHKENAILSRKPTIMAIGDDWQSIYSWRGSSPDIFMNFSDFFPVHKSLGKHKTVFMMENYRSDAAILNDAEKMMALVKGKIIKESISCRKPDGDEHGVYCYGYDDKKDDNSWKNKAIQLIYEQLNMVKNQKHKDKTHIIVLSRTNNTLKEIRDLYIERYGSIKGINFLTIHKAKGLQGEVCVIFDDSKAHIGHILRNEVYKQIPYFKYSYDQAMIDESYRLAYVAITRGIKRVFWFAPKGSDGAFSHFR
;
A
#
# COMPACT_ATOMS: atom_id res chain seq x y z
N MET A 1 35.41 -13.00 0.48
CA MET A 1 34.84 -12.68 -0.85
C MET A 1 35.90 -13.10 -1.89
N LYS A 2 35.66 -14.17 -2.64
CA LYS A 2 36.62 -14.68 -3.63
C LYS A 2 36.69 -13.68 -4.82
N LEU A 3 37.86 -13.61 -5.43
CA LEU A 3 38.18 -12.70 -6.55
C LEU A 3 37.15 -12.79 -7.70
N THR A 4 36.52 -13.95 -7.86
CA THR A 4 35.47 -14.27 -8.82
C THR A 4 34.20 -13.41 -8.63
N ASP A 5 33.82 -13.11 -7.38
CA ASP A 5 32.59 -12.37 -7.08
C ASP A 5 32.74 -10.87 -7.43
N ARG A 6 33.95 -10.33 -7.23
CA ARG A 6 34.28 -8.95 -7.62
C ARG A 6 34.33 -8.78 -9.15
N ILE A 7 34.74 -9.80 -9.87
CA ILE A 7 34.82 -9.78 -11.34
C ILE A 7 33.41 -9.85 -11.92
N PHE A 8 32.54 -10.68 -11.36
CA PHE A 8 31.16 -10.85 -11.84
C PHE A 8 30.31 -9.60 -11.63
N VAL A 9 30.39 -8.96 -10.47
CA VAL A 9 29.70 -7.69 -10.17
C VAL A 9 30.22 -6.59 -11.09
N LYS A 10 31.56 -6.49 -11.31
CA LYS A 10 32.15 -5.53 -12.25
C LYS A 10 31.74 -5.79 -13.71
N PHE A 11 31.60 -7.05 -14.11
CA PHE A 11 31.20 -7.41 -15.46
C PHE A 11 29.72 -7.09 -15.74
N PHE A 12 28.85 -7.36 -14.78
CA PHE A 12 27.42 -7.03 -14.85
C PHE A 12 27.20 -5.51 -14.83
N TYR A 13 27.91 -4.81 -13.97
CA TYR A 13 27.92 -3.33 -13.92
C TYR A 13 28.44 -2.72 -15.24
N LYS A 14 29.48 -3.31 -15.80
CA LYS A 14 30.05 -2.85 -17.09
C LYS A 14 29.06 -3.08 -18.23
N LYS A 15 28.31 -4.18 -18.24
CA LYS A 15 27.31 -4.50 -19.27
C LYS A 15 26.07 -3.59 -19.17
N ILE A 16 25.57 -3.37 -17.96
CA ILE A 16 24.46 -2.42 -17.71
C ILE A 16 24.90 -0.99 -18.00
N LYS A 17 26.08 -0.58 -17.58
CA LYS A 17 26.64 0.75 -17.88
C LYS A 17 26.81 0.97 -19.38
N ILE A 18 27.22 -0.07 -20.10
CA ILE A 18 27.33 -0.01 -21.58
C ILE A 18 25.95 0.08 -22.25
N ILE A 19 24.96 -0.63 -21.73
CA ILE A 19 23.58 -0.56 -22.27
C ILE A 19 22.98 0.82 -21.96
N ILE A 20 23.12 1.32 -20.75
CA ILE A 20 22.65 2.66 -20.35
C ILE A 20 23.42 3.76 -21.10
N GLN A 21 24.77 3.66 -21.21
CA GLN A 21 25.55 4.64 -21.96
C GLN A 21 25.30 4.57 -23.48
N ARG A 22 25.02 3.39 -24.03
CA ARG A 22 24.62 3.26 -25.46
C ARG A 22 23.23 3.81 -25.70
N SER A 23 22.29 3.61 -24.79
CA SER A 23 20.95 4.23 -24.84
C SER A 23 21.05 5.75 -24.67
N TYR A 24 21.86 6.23 -23.73
CA TYR A 24 22.06 7.66 -23.48
C TYR A 24 22.81 8.37 -24.63
N LYS A 25 23.93 7.79 -25.15
CA LYS A 25 24.68 8.38 -26.28
C LYS A 25 23.90 8.33 -27.58
N LYS A 26 23.07 7.32 -27.84
CA LYS A 26 22.22 7.27 -29.05
C LYS A 26 21.03 8.23 -28.97
N GLY A 27 20.51 8.52 -27.78
CA GLY A 27 19.42 9.48 -27.60
C GLY A 27 19.85 10.95 -27.64
N TYR A 28 21.10 11.24 -27.29
CA TYR A 28 21.57 12.63 -27.12
C TYR A 28 22.21 13.24 -28.42
N SER A 29 22.60 12.43 -29.40
CA SER A 29 23.35 12.94 -30.56
C SER A 29 22.50 13.17 -31.81
N GLN A 30 21.25 12.81 -31.84
CA GLN A 30 20.37 13.08 -33.01
C GLN A 30 18.93 13.36 -32.53
N GLY A 31 18.53 14.58 -32.69
CA GLY A 31 17.24 15.23 -32.44
C GLY A 31 16.05 14.37 -32.02
N ILE A 32 15.42 14.81 -30.96
CA ILE A 32 14.33 14.21 -30.18
C ILE A 32 13.19 13.60 -31.03
N ASP A 33 12.88 14.10 -32.21
CA ASP A 33 11.77 13.61 -33.05
C ASP A 33 12.09 12.38 -33.93
N LYS A 34 13.33 12.17 -34.33
CA LYS A 34 13.71 10.99 -35.14
C LYS A 34 14.12 9.80 -34.27
N GLY A 35 14.72 10.03 -33.09
CA GLY A 35 15.15 8.99 -32.17
C GLY A 35 13.97 8.29 -31.51
N TYR A 36 12.89 9.02 -31.24
CA TYR A 36 11.70 8.47 -30.58
C TYR A 36 10.96 7.46 -31.47
N ARG A 37 10.77 7.76 -32.74
CA ARG A 37 10.12 6.82 -33.70
C ARG A 37 10.97 5.58 -33.95
N LYS A 38 12.26 5.75 -34.18
CA LYS A 38 13.17 4.64 -34.50
C LYS A 38 13.42 3.72 -33.28
N GLY A 39 13.52 4.26 -32.08
CA GLY A 39 13.63 3.46 -30.82
C GLY A 39 12.35 2.71 -30.50
N HIS A 40 11.20 3.29 -30.81
CA HIS A 40 9.90 2.64 -30.66
C HIS A 40 9.73 1.49 -31.64
N ASP A 41 10.08 1.72 -32.94
CA ASP A 41 9.95 0.71 -33.97
C ASP A 41 10.96 -0.44 -33.80
N ASP A 42 12.20 -0.16 -33.37
CA ASP A 42 13.19 -1.19 -33.02
C ASP A 42 12.78 -1.98 -31.73
N GLY A 43 12.12 -1.34 -30.75
CA GLY A 43 11.59 -1.97 -29.55
C GLY A 43 10.40 -2.87 -29.87
N VAL A 44 9.46 -2.38 -30.67
CA VAL A 44 8.29 -3.14 -31.13
C VAL A 44 8.72 -4.30 -32.02
N LEU A 45 9.68 -4.09 -32.94
CA LEU A 45 10.21 -5.15 -33.78
C LEU A 45 10.92 -6.24 -32.97
N LYS A 46 11.74 -5.89 -32.00
CA LYS A 46 12.34 -6.86 -31.04
C LYS A 46 11.33 -7.59 -30.19
N TYR A 47 10.27 -6.91 -29.79
CA TYR A 47 9.16 -7.53 -29.02
C TYR A 47 8.36 -8.51 -29.93
N HIS A 48 8.05 -8.13 -31.16
CA HIS A 48 7.39 -9.03 -32.11
C HIS A 48 8.28 -10.20 -32.53
N ILE A 49 9.56 -9.99 -32.81
CA ILE A 49 10.52 -11.06 -33.11
C ILE A 49 10.66 -12.01 -31.92
N ARG A 50 10.71 -11.49 -30.69
CA ARG A 50 10.77 -12.31 -29.48
C ARG A 50 9.47 -13.09 -29.28
N ARG A 51 8.31 -12.48 -29.56
CA ARG A 51 7.00 -13.13 -29.49
C ARG A 51 6.81 -14.17 -30.61
N GLU A 52 7.33 -13.94 -31.82
CA GLU A 52 7.34 -14.94 -32.90
C GLU A 52 8.31 -16.09 -32.61
N ILE A 53 9.49 -15.81 -32.05
CA ILE A 53 10.43 -16.85 -31.60
C ILE A 53 9.81 -17.65 -30.44
N ASP A 54 9.18 -17.00 -29.46
CA ASP A 54 8.47 -17.67 -28.36
C ASP A 54 7.28 -18.47 -28.86
N THR A 55 6.53 -17.99 -29.88
CA THR A 55 5.41 -18.76 -30.47
C THR A 55 5.88 -19.90 -31.37
N PHE A 56 7.03 -19.78 -32.04
CA PHE A 56 7.57 -20.85 -32.90
C PHE A 56 8.26 -21.97 -32.11
N SER A 57 8.81 -21.66 -30.91
CA SER A 57 9.41 -22.66 -30.01
C SER A 57 8.42 -23.29 -29.03
N MET A 58 7.23 -22.71 -28.84
CA MET A 58 6.24 -23.14 -27.85
C MET A 58 5.35 -24.34 -28.29
N SER A 59 5.48 -24.84 -29.51
CA SER A 59 4.64 -25.98 -29.93
C SER A 59 5.12 -27.35 -29.44
N ALA A 60 6.22 -27.46 -28.68
CA ALA A 60 6.76 -28.75 -28.22
C ALA A 60 7.29 -28.78 -26.77
N ILE A 61 7.29 -27.70 -26.01
CA ILE A 61 7.80 -27.70 -24.62
C ILE A 61 6.59 -27.64 -23.67
N ASP A 62 6.46 -28.69 -22.86
CA ASP A 62 5.48 -28.71 -21.74
C ASP A 62 5.92 -27.69 -20.69
N ASN A 63 5.21 -26.55 -20.63
CA ASN A 63 5.45 -25.48 -19.66
C ASN A 63 4.83 -25.77 -18.27
N SER A 64 4.37 -27.00 -18.02
CA SER A 64 3.82 -27.38 -16.73
C SER A 64 4.88 -27.34 -15.63
N ILE A 65 4.45 -26.90 -14.45
CA ILE A 65 5.27 -26.89 -13.23
C ILE A 65 4.92 -28.07 -12.33
N TYR A 66 3.63 -28.47 -12.32
CA TYR A 66 3.06 -29.44 -11.40
C TYR A 66 2.63 -30.71 -12.13
N GLY A 67 2.98 -31.85 -11.59
CA GLY A 67 2.65 -33.17 -12.17
C GLY A 67 3.90 -33.88 -12.71
N PRO A 68 3.73 -34.95 -13.50
CA PRO A 68 2.46 -35.50 -14.07
C PRO A 68 1.64 -36.36 -13.12
N GLU A 69 2.09 -36.63 -11.92
CA GLU A 69 1.47 -37.54 -10.96
C GLU A 69 0.80 -36.77 -9.81
N ASN A 70 -0.22 -37.36 -9.22
CA ASN A 70 -0.82 -36.92 -7.96
C ASN A 70 0.10 -37.20 -6.77
N ILE A 71 -0.16 -36.58 -5.63
CA ILE A 71 0.47 -36.86 -4.34
C ILE A 71 -0.07 -38.22 -3.86
N GLY A 72 0.78 -39.07 -3.29
CA GLY A 72 0.41 -40.42 -2.85
C GLY A 72 -0.49 -40.46 -1.61
N VAL A 73 -1.70 -39.94 -1.73
CA VAL A 73 -2.74 -40.03 -0.68
C VAL A 73 -3.48 -41.32 -0.84
N THR A 74 -3.55 -42.16 0.22
CA THR A 74 -4.32 -43.42 0.21
C THR A 74 -5.40 -43.40 1.29
N ARG A 75 -6.44 -44.22 1.10
CA ARG A 75 -7.57 -44.32 2.05
C ARG A 75 -7.10 -44.75 3.45
N GLU A 76 -6.09 -45.61 3.53
CA GLU A 76 -5.51 -46.06 4.81
C GLU A 76 -4.93 -44.87 5.59
N LEU A 77 -4.16 -43.99 4.93
CA LEU A 77 -3.58 -42.79 5.56
C LEU A 77 -4.66 -41.81 6.00
N GLU A 78 -5.71 -41.65 5.20
CA GLU A 78 -6.88 -40.83 5.56
C GLU A 78 -7.55 -41.37 6.83
N GLN A 79 -7.83 -42.68 6.89
CA GLN A 79 -8.47 -43.29 8.05
C GLN A 79 -7.65 -43.17 9.31
N LEU A 80 -6.33 -43.44 9.24
CA LEU A 80 -5.41 -43.26 10.36
C LEU A 80 -5.42 -41.83 10.91
N MET A 81 -5.43 -40.84 10.03
CA MET A 81 -5.52 -39.46 10.47
C MET A 81 -6.89 -39.12 11.07
N ILE A 82 -8.00 -39.56 10.46
CA ILE A 82 -9.36 -39.32 10.97
C ILE A 82 -9.50 -39.89 12.39
N GLU A 83 -8.99 -41.07 12.67
CA GLU A 83 -8.99 -41.67 14.02
C GLU A 83 -8.21 -40.83 15.01
N LYS A 84 -6.97 -40.40 14.68
CA LYS A 84 -6.16 -39.55 15.56
C LYS A 84 -6.82 -38.19 15.82
N VAL A 85 -7.44 -37.57 14.78
CA VAL A 85 -8.18 -36.33 14.88
C VAL A 85 -9.40 -36.48 15.79
N ARG A 86 -10.11 -37.62 15.75
CA ARG A 86 -11.21 -37.89 16.70
C ARG A 86 -10.73 -37.88 18.15
N VAL A 87 -9.56 -38.47 18.43
CA VAL A 87 -8.97 -38.43 19.77
C VAL A 87 -8.57 -37.00 20.16
N ALA A 88 -7.94 -36.24 19.24
CA ALA A 88 -7.56 -34.86 19.47
C ALA A 88 -8.77 -33.95 19.73
N THR A 89 -9.90 -34.21 19.04
CA THR A 89 -11.17 -33.50 19.26
C THR A 89 -11.76 -33.78 20.63
N LYS A 90 -11.76 -35.05 21.05
CA LYS A 90 -12.21 -35.42 22.42
C LYS A 90 -11.33 -34.80 23.51
N ALA A 91 -10.03 -34.64 23.24
CA ALA A 91 -9.08 -33.96 24.14
C ALA A 91 -9.17 -32.42 24.09
N GLY A 92 -10.03 -31.83 23.26
CA GLY A 92 -10.18 -30.38 23.16
C GLY A 92 -8.99 -29.66 22.48
N ILE A 93 -8.15 -30.39 21.77
CA ILE A 93 -6.98 -29.83 21.06
C ILE A 93 -7.41 -29.08 19.79
N ILE A 94 -8.32 -29.68 19.01
CA ILE A 94 -8.86 -29.17 17.76
C ILE A 94 -10.37 -29.41 17.67
N SER A 95 -11.07 -28.67 16.79
CA SER A 95 -12.46 -28.95 16.43
C SER A 95 -12.51 -30.04 15.36
N SER A 96 -13.62 -30.78 15.30
CA SER A 96 -13.83 -31.78 14.24
C SER A 96 -13.94 -31.11 12.86
N PRO A 97 -13.13 -31.50 11.88
CA PRO A 97 -13.23 -30.96 10.54
C PRO A 97 -14.54 -31.33 9.85
N SER A 98 -15.06 -30.41 9.03
CA SER A 98 -16.19 -30.63 8.12
C SER A 98 -15.76 -31.44 6.89
N PRO A 99 -16.71 -31.93 6.08
CA PRO A 99 -16.40 -32.63 4.83
C PRO A 99 -15.51 -31.81 3.88
N SER A 100 -15.79 -30.52 3.71
CA SER A 100 -14.98 -29.64 2.87
C SER A 100 -13.57 -29.39 3.43
N GLN A 101 -13.43 -29.32 4.75
CA GLN A 101 -12.14 -29.23 5.43
C GLN A 101 -11.34 -30.53 5.25
N TRP A 102 -11.98 -31.71 5.32
CA TRP A 102 -11.32 -32.99 5.01
C TRP A 102 -10.86 -33.07 3.56
N GLU A 103 -11.65 -32.57 2.61
CA GLU A 103 -11.26 -32.51 1.20
C GLU A 103 -10.00 -31.68 0.98
N MET A 104 -9.85 -30.55 1.69
CA MET A 104 -8.63 -29.76 1.69
C MET A 104 -7.44 -30.51 2.33
N ILE A 105 -7.68 -31.13 3.50
CA ILE A 105 -6.62 -31.85 4.24
C ILE A 105 -6.07 -33.00 3.39
N PHE A 106 -6.91 -33.75 2.71
CA PHE A 106 -6.54 -34.92 1.92
C PHE A 106 -6.35 -34.66 0.43
N SER A 107 -6.28 -33.38 0.01
CA SER A 107 -6.04 -33.09 -1.40
C SER A 107 -4.80 -33.80 -1.90
N ASP A 108 -4.96 -34.65 -2.90
CA ASP A 108 -3.92 -35.43 -3.57
C ASP A 108 -3.29 -34.71 -4.78
N HIS A 109 -3.89 -33.56 -5.18
CA HIS A 109 -3.46 -32.83 -6.35
C HIS A 109 -2.26 -31.90 -6.04
N PRO A 110 -1.21 -31.86 -6.89
CA PRO A 110 -0.02 -31.05 -6.61
C PRO A 110 -0.26 -29.55 -6.68
N ALA A 111 -1.32 -29.08 -7.34
CA ALA A 111 -1.72 -27.67 -7.36
C ALA A 111 -3.19 -27.56 -6.92
N THR A 112 -3.42 -27.08 -5.70
CA THR A 112 -4.75 -26.96 -5.11
C THR A 112 -5.07 -25.50 -4.79
N CYS A 113 -6.23 -25.04 -5.24
CA CYS A 113 -6.80 -23.73 -4.90
C CYS A 113 -7.97 -23.92 -3.94
N VAL A 114 -7.88 -23.36 -2.73
CA VAL A 114 -8.91 -23.46 -1.69
C VAL A 114 -9.66 -22.15 -1.59
N VAL A 115 -10.88 -22.12 -2.10
CA VAL A 115 -11.81 -21.00 -2.02
C VAL A 115 -12.55 -21.08 -0.68
N ALA A 116 -12.18 -20.25 0.26
CA ALA A 116 -12.69 -20.32 1.62
C ALA A 116 -13.50 -19.08 1.99
N GLY A 117 -14.65 -19.23 2.62
CA GLY A 117 -15.44 -18.13 3.15
C GLY A 117 -14.88 -17.51 4.43
N ALA A 118 -15.44 -16.38 4.85
CA ALA A 118 -15.17 -15.80 6.15
C ALA A 118 -15.52 -16.80 7.26
N GLY A 119 -14.68 -16.95 8.28
CA GLY A 119 -14.96 -17.83 9.42
C GLY A 119 -15.01 -19.33 9.11
N SER A 120 -14.50 -19.80 7.95
CA SER A 120 -14.55 -21.21 7.52
C SER A 120 -13.52 -22.13 8.18
N GLY A 121 -12.71 -21.63 9.13
CA GLY A 121 -11.71 -22.45 9.83
C GLY A 121 -10.41 -22.68 9.04
N LYS A 122 -10.08 -21.83 8.05
CA LYS A 122 -8.89 -21.90 7.20
C LYS A 122 -7.62 -22.28 7.94
N SER A 123 -7.28 -21.52 8.99
CA SER A 123 -6.01 -21.72 9.74
C SER A 123 -5.93 -23.09 10.43
N THR A 124 -7.04 -23.58 10.99
CA THR A 124 -7.07 -24.92 11.64
C THR A 124 -6.91 -26.02 10.61
N THR A 125 -7.59 -25.89 9.47
CA THR A 125 -7.52 -26.86 8.37
C THR A 125 -6.12 -26.90 7.75
N LEU A 126 -5.48 -25.74 7.57
CA LEU A 126 -4.11 -25.62 7.10
C LEU A 126 -3.12 -26.34 8.04
N ILE A 127 -3.29 -26.17 9.34
CA ILE A 127 -2.45 -26.89 10.34
C ILE A 127 -2.60 -28.38 10.20
N LEU A 128 -3.83 -28.89 10.07
CA LEU A 128 -4.09 -30.30 9.88
C LEU A 128 -3.52 -30.84 8.54
N ARG A 129 -3.50 -30.00 7.48
CA ARG A 129 -2.80 -30.35 6.24
C ARG A 129 -1.30 -30.52 6.46
N VAL A 130 -0.64 -29.62 7.20
CA VAL A 130 0.79 -29.74 7.55
C VAL A 130 1.06 -31.03 8.35
N VAL A 131 0.20 -31.33 9.33
CA VAL A 131 0.25 -32.58 10.10
C VAL A 131 0.14 -33.81 9.20
N PHE A 132 -0.84 -33.80 8.26
CA PHE A 132 -1.01 -34.89 7.31
C PHE A 132 0.23 -35.07 6.43
N MET A 133 0.77 -34.00 5.90
CA MET A 133 1.97 -34.03 5.05
C MET A 133 3.17 -34.61 5.81
N HIS A 134 3.40 -34.19 7.06
CA HIS A 134 4.55 -34.63 7.82
C HIS A 134 4.41 -36.03 8.40
N PHE A 135 3.33 -36.30 9.15
CA PHE A 135 3.20 -37.53 9.90
C PHE A 135 2.72 -38.72 9.06
N TYR A 136 1.92 -38.49 8.01
CA TYR A 136 1.31 -39.53 7.20
C TYR A 136 1.96 -39.68 5.82
N LEU A 137 2.17 -38.58 5.10
CA LEU A 137 2.89 -38.60 3.82
C LEU A 137 4.42 -38.64 3.99
N LYS A 138 4.93 -38.57 5.22
CA LYS A 138 6.36 -38.63 5.55
C LYS A 138 7.20 -37.54 4.88
N ILE A 139 6.63 -36.39 4.61
CA ILE A 139 7.35 -35.25 4.04
C ILE A 139 8.16 -34.56 5.16
N PRO A 140 9.49 -34.45 5.02
CA PRO A 140 10.34 -33.77 6.00
C PRO A 140 9.92 -32.30 6.21
N LEU A 141 9.98 -31.80 7.44
CA LEU A 141 9.59 -30.42 7.77
C LEU A 141 10.36 -29.37 6.95
N ASN A 142 11.65 -29.60 6.70
CA ASN A 142 12.48 -28.69 5.89
C ASN A 142 12.09 -28.61 4.41
N LYS A 143 11.13 -29.42 3.96
CA LYS A 143 10.52 -29.39 2.62
C LYS A 143 9.13 -28.78 2.59
N ILE A 144 8.64 -28.28 3.72
CA ILE A 144 7.32 -27.65 3.86
C ILE A 144 7.52 -26.18 4.23
N THR A 145 6.82 -25.29 3.58
CA THR A 145 6.75 -23.87 3.96
C THR A 145 5.31 -23.40 3.98
N VAL A 146 4.91 -22.81 5.10
CA VAL A 146 3.64 -22.13 5.28
C VAL A 146 3.91 -20.63 5.18
N ILE A 147 3.23 -19.95 4.27
CA ILE A 147 3.37 -18.51 4.10
C ILE A 147 2.07 -17.84 4.52
N SER A 148 2.20 -16.83 5.39
CA SER A 148 1.10 -15.96 5.75
C SER A 148 1.47 -14.49 5.53
N PHE A 149 0.45 -13.62 5.54
CA PHE A 149 0.61 -12.25 5.07
C PHE A 149 1.24 -11.33 6.13
N THR A 150 0.90 -11.52 7.41
CA THR A 150 1.38 -10.68 8.51
C THR A 150 2.21 -11.46 9.52
N LYS A 151 3.09 -10.75 10.25
CA LYS A 151 3.89 -11.34 11.33
C LYS A 151 2.98 -11.93 12.42
N LYS A 152 1.94 -11.22 12.81
CA LYS A 152 0.96 -11.67 13.80
C LYS A 152 0.25 -12.97 13.37
N SER A 153 -0.17 -13.05 12.10
CA SER A 153 -0.77 -14.30 11.59
C SER A 153 0.22 -15.46 11.62
N CYS A 154 1.51 -15.20 11.34
CA CYS A 154 2.55 -16.21 11.45
C CYS A 154 2.74 -16.69 12.89
N GLU A 155 2.75 -15.79 13.87
CA GLU A 155 2.86 -16.10 15.29
C GLU A 155 1.68 -16.96 15.76
N GLU A 156 0.45 -16.54 15.45
CA GLU A 156 -0.77 -17.30 15.78
C GLU A 156 -0.80 -18.70 15.14
N LEU A 157 -0.34 -18.82 13.88
CA LEU A 157 -0.22 -20.12 13.21
C LEU A 157 0.85 -20.99 13.86
N SER A 158 2.01 -20.43 14.22
CA SER A 158 3.09 -21.15 14.88
C SER A 158 2.68 -21.66 16.26
N GLU A 159 1.99 -20.86 17.07
CA GLU A 159 1.45 -21.27 18.36
C GLU A 159 0.48 -22.44 18.23
N LYS A 160 -0.47 -22.36 17.29
CA LYS A 160 -1.42 -23.43 17.03
C LYS A 160 -0.76 -24.70 16.49
N LEU A 161 0.22 -24.55 15.58
CA LEU A 161 1.02 -25.67 15.07
C LEU A 161 1.73 -26.39 16.22
N ASN A 162 2.43 -25.66 17.08
CA ASN A 162 3.12 -26.24 18.24
C ASN A 162 2.15 -27.01 19.16
N LYS A 163 0.98 -26.45 19.46
CA LYS A 163 -0.05 -27.12 20.26
C LYS A 163 -0.49 -28.45 19.64
N VAL A 164 -0.69 -28.49 18.33
CA VAL A 164 -1.12 -29.67 17.62
C VAL A 164 0.03 -30.69 17.51
N PHE A 165 1.25 -30.26 17.17
CA PHE A 165 2.42 -31.12 17.07
C PHE A 165 2.73 -31.80 18.40
N THR A 166 2.67 -31.09 19.55
CA THR A 166 2.81 -31.70 20.88
C THR A 166 1.89 -32.88 21.11
N PHE A 167 0.66 -32.83 20.56
CA PHE A 167 -0.29 -33.95 20.67
C PHE A 167 0.03 -35.12 19.73
N TRP A 168 0.64 -34.84 18.55
CA TRP A 168 1.00 -35.88 17.58
C TRP A 168 2.31 -36.60 17.93
N ASP A 169 3.29 -35.85 18.45
CA ASP A 169 4.63 -36.31 18.81
C ASP A 169 5.20 -35.43 19.94
N GLU A 170 5.36 -35.96 21.13
CA GLU A 170 5.89 -35.21 22.27
C GLU A 170 7.39 -34.85 22.12
N GLY A 171 8.11 -35.59 21.26
CA GLY A 171 9.55 -35.40 21.00
C GLY A 171 9.86 -34.49 19.81
N TYR A 172 8.89 -33.79 19.23
CA TYR A 172 9.09 -32.93 18.05
C TYR A 172 10.03 -31.73 18.33
N ASP A 173 10.79 -31.36 17.31
CA ASP A 173 11.66 -30.18 17.38
C ASP A 173 10.84 -28.90 17.14
N LYS A 174 10.67 -28.11 18.22
CA LYS A 174 9.91 -26.86 18.21
C LYS A 174 10.53 -25.80 17.28
N GLU A 175 11.85 -25.75 17.14
CA GLU A 175 12.51 -24.79 16.24
C GLU A 175 12.19 -25.10 14.78
N SER A 176 12.26 -26.37 14.40
CA SER A 176 11.87 -26.84 13.07
C SER A 176 10.41 -26.48 12.75
N VAL A 177 9.48 -26.69 13.69
CA VAL A 177 8.06 -26.32 13.51
C VAL A 177 7.88 -24.82 13.38
N ASN A 178 8.53 -24.01 14.21
CA ASN A 178 8.47 -22.55 14.10
C ASN A 178 9.05 -22.03 12.79
N SER A 179 10.07 -22.70 12.24
CA SER A 179 10.71 -22.33 10.99
C SER A 179 9.83 -22.56 9.75
N LEU A 180 8.74 -23.36 9.87
CA LEU A 180 7.80 -23.62 8.77
C LEU A 180 7.06 -22.38 8.35
N VAL A 181 6.67 -21.52 9.32
CA VAL A 181 5.79 -20.38 9.07
C VAL A 181 6.60 -19.11 8.86
N SER A 182 6.34 -18.40 7.80
CA SER A 182 7.07 -17.17 7.47
C SER A 182 6.17 -16.21 6.67
N THR A 183 6.52 -14.90 6.69
CA THR A 183 5.95 -13.94 5.75
C THR A 183 6.71 -13.97 4.42
N PHE A 184 6.07 -13.51 3.33
CA PHE A 184 6.73 -13.34 2.02
C PHE A 184 8.01 -12.51 2.13
N HIS A 185 7.95 -11.39 2.82
CA HIS A 185 9.06 -10.46 2.98
C HIS A 185 10.24 -11.07 3.75
N SER A 186 9.97 -11.82 4.83
CA SER A 186 11.05 -12.49 5.56
C SER A 186 11.69 -13.64 4.77
N LEU A 187 10.92 -14.30 3.89
CA LEU A 187 11.45 -15.34 3.02
C LEU A 187 12.34 -14.75 1.93
N ILE A 188 11.88 -13.74 1.21
CA ILE A 188 12.68 -13.11 0.14
C ILE A 188 13.93 -12.44 0.69
N TYR A 189 13.86 -11.81 1.86
CA TYR A 189 15.02 -11.22 2.53
C TYR A 189 16.08 -12.27 2.87
N ARG A 190 15.68 -13.36 3.55
CA ARG A 190 16.60 -14.48 3.85
C ARG A 190 17.16 -15.11 2.58
N PHE A 191 16.39 -15.19 1.52
CA PHE A 191 16.84 -15.67 0.22
C PHE A 191 17.87 -14.73 -0.40
N SER A 192 17.64 -13.42 -0.31
CA SER A 192 18.53 -12.37 -0.82
C SER A 192 19.89 -12.33 -0.10
N LEU A 193 19.91 -12.51 1.22
CA LEU A 193 21.14 -12.50 2.02
C LEU A 193 22.17 -13.55 1.56
N ASN A 194 21.75 -14.66 0.95
CA ASN A 194 22.65 -15.68 0.43
C ASN A 194 23.43 -15.21 -0.81
N SER A 195 22.86 -14.33 -1.59
CA SER A 195 23.49 -13.80 -2.80
C SER A 195 24.11 -12.41 -2.60
N MET A 196 23.63 -11.68 -1.62
CA MET A 196 24.02 -10.31 -1.31
C MET A 196 24.19 -10.14 0.21
N PRO A 197 25.29 -10.69 0.78
CA PRO A 197 25.53 -10.55 2.22
C PRO A 197 25.66 -9.08 2.64
N GLY A 198 24.99 -8.71 3.73
CA GLY A 198 25.03 -7.37 4.28
C GLY A 198 24.12 -6.35 3.56
N ILE A 199 23.19 -6.80 2.70
CA ILE A 199 22.22 -5.93 2.10
C ILE A 199 21.23 -5.40 3.14
N SER A 200 20.95 -4.09 3.10
CA SER A 200 19.91 -3.45 3.88
C SER A 200 18.63 -3.31 3.05
N VAL A 201 17.50 -3.22 3.73
CA VAL A 201 16.19 -3.05 3.07
C VAL A 201 15.74 -1.61 3.24
N PHE A 202 15.40 -0.94 2.13
CA PHE A 202 14.95 0.45 2.14
C PHE A 202 13.73 0.65 3.05
N ASP A 203 12.79 -0.29 3.01
CA ASP A 203 11.56 -0.24 3.78
C ASP A 203 11.77 -0.30 5.31
N PHE A 204 12.95 -0.73 5.77
CA PHE A 204 13.32 -0.84 7.19
C PHE A 204 14.39 0.16 7.65
N LEU A 205 14.84 1.06 6.78
CA LEU A 205 15.83 2.06 7.17
C LEU A 205 15.30 2.97 8.28
N GLY A 206 16.13 3.27 9.26
CA GLY A 206 15.81 4.21 10.34
C GLY A 206 14.77 3.75 11.35
N GLU A 207 14.32 2.50 11.28
CA GLU A 207 13.42 1.95 12.27
C GLU A 207 14.20 1.35 13.46
N HIS A 208 14.05 1.96 14.60
CA HIS A 208 14.31 1.28 15.88
C HIS A 208 13.23 0.21 16.03
N LYS A 209 13.65 -1.05 16.02
CA LYS A 209 12.81 -2.26 16.06
C LYS A 209 11.61 -2.12 17.00
N ASN A 210 10.49 -1.62 16.50
CA ASN A 210 9.20 -1.90 17.08
C ASN A 210 8.83 -3.31 16.63
N GLU A 211 9.07 -4.28 17.49
CA GLU A 211 8.95 -5.72 17.19
C GLU A 211 7.54 -6.18 16.78
N ASN A 212 6.54 -5.30 16.83
CA ASN A 212 5.12 -5.64 16.66
C ASN A 212 4.51 -5.25 15.31
N GLU A 213 5.22 -4.54 14.42
CA GLU A 213 4.68 -4.16 13.12
C GLU A 213 5.16 -5.08 12.00
N SER A 214 4.26 -5.46 11.09
CA SER A 214 4.63 -6.25 9.92
C SER A 214 5.37 -5.37 8.90
N ALA A 215 6.27 -5.95 8.11
CA ALA A 215 6.94 -5.27 7.00
C ALA A 215 5.96 -4.54 6.07
N LEU A 216 4.75 -5.05 6.00
CA LEU A 216 3.66 -4.52 5.22
C LEU A 216 3.02 -3.27 5.84
N GLU A 217 2.94 -3.18 7.17
CA GLU A 217 2.44 -2.01 7.90
C GLU A 217 3.47 -0.89 7.90
N ILE A 218 4.74 -1.25 7.97
CA ILE A 218 5.90 -0.34 7.93
C ILE A 218 5.99 0.37 6.57
N SER A 219 5.87 -0.35 5.47
CA SER A 219 5.93 0.24 4.12
C SER A 219 4.79 1.22 3.80
N LEU A 220 3.78 1.32 4.66
CA LEU A 220 2.61 2.19 4.52
C LEU A 220 2.64 3.41 5.43
N GLY A 221 3.51 3.42 6.42
CA GLY A 221 3.69 4.57 7.30
C GLY A 221 4.27 5.76 6.53
N LYS A 222 4.19 6.94 7.14
CA LYS A 222 5.01 8.07 6.70
C LYS A 222 6.47 7.61 6.68
N LYS A 223 7.17 7.94 5.59
CA LYS A 223 8.59 7.66 5.48
C LYS A 223 9.34 8.33 6.63
N ASN A 224 10.29 7.61 7.21
CA ASN A 224 11.13 8.16 8.27
C ASN A 224 12.23 9.07 7.71
N ASN A 225 12.99 9.70 8.58
CA ASN A 225 13.99 10.68 8.17
C ASN A 225 15.06 10.10 7.25
N GLU A 226 15.55 8.87 7.48
CA GLU A 226 16.60 8.25 6.65
C GLU A 226 16.08 7.95 5.23
N GLN A 227 14.87 7.43 5.12
CA GLN A 227 14.21 7.20 3.83
C GLN A 227 13.99 8.53 3.08
N ILE A 228 13.48 9.54 3.77
CA ILE A 228 13.26 10.88 3.20
C ILE A 228 14.57 11.51 2.76
N ASP A 229 15.65 11.36 3.52
CA ASP A 229 16.96 11.94 3.18
C ASP A 229 17.52 11.29 1.89
N ILE A 230 17.36 9.98 1.70
CA ILE A 230 17.72 9.30 0.44
C ILE A 230 16.89 9.83 -0.72
N LEU A 231 15.55 9.83 -0.58
CA LEU A 231 14.64 10.33 -1.64
C LEU A 231 14.97 11.78 -2.00
N LYS A 232 15.25 12.61 -0.99
CA LYS A 232 15.61 14.02 -1.14
C LYS A 232 16.96 14.22 -1.82
N SER A 233 17.95 13.39 -1.53
CA SER A 233 19.27 13.48 -2.17
C SER A 233 19.17 13.23 -3.68
N VAL A 234 18.46 12.17 -4.09
CA VAL A 234 18.18 11.83 -5.50
C VAL A 234 17.39 12.94 -6.20
N TYR A 235 16.35 13.42 -5.54
CA TYR A 235 15.51 14.49 -6.05
C TYR A 235 16.29 15.79 -6.28
N THR A 236 17.13 16.18 -5.30
CA THR A 236 17.94 17.40 -5.38
C THR A 236 19.02 17.29 -6.46
N GLU A 237 19.66 16.13 -6.59
CA GLU A 237 20.62 15.88 -7.67
C GLU A 237 19.98 16.05 -9.04
N LEU A 238 18.79 15.45 -9.26
CA LEU A 238 18.05 15.60 -10.51
C LEU A 238 17.58 17.03 -10.76
N TYR A 239 17.03 17.67 -9.76
CA TYR A 239 16.55 19.05 -9.90
C TYR A 239 17.66 20.01 -10.33
N ASN A 240 18.89 19.83 -9.84
CA ASN A 240 20.01 20.66 -10.16
C ASN A 240 20.67 20.31 -11.51
N ASN A 241 20.70 19.02 -11.87
CA ASN A 241 21.50 18.55 -12.99
C ASN A 241 20.66 18.13 -14.22
N ASN A 242 19.34 17.95 -14.06
CA ASN A 242 18.45 17.52 -15.14
C ASN A 242 17.40 18.59 -15.44
N LYS A 243 17.57 19.27 -16.58
CA LYS A 243 16.67 20.35 -17.00
C LYS A 243 15.21 19.89 -17.20
N GLU A 244 15.00 18.69 -17.70
CA GLU A 244 13.65 18.15 -17.95
C GLU A 244 12.95 17.84 -16.63
N PHE A 245 13.64 17.22 -15.67
CA PHE A 245 13.12 16.97 -14.33
C PHE A 245 12.75 18.29 -13.64
N LYS A 246 13.64 19.29 -13.71
CA LYS A 246 13.39 20.62 -13.16
C LYS A 246 12.10 21.24 -13.72
N ILE A 247 11.93 21.23 -15.05
CA ILE A 247 10.71 21.76 -15.69
C ILE A 247 9.47 21.01 -15.19
N CYS A 248 9.53 19.68 -15.06
CA CYS A 248 8.40 18.90 -14.55
C CYS A 248 8.06 19.29 -13.11
N ILE A 249 9.06 19.41 -12.25
CA ILE A 249 8.85 19.78 -10.84
C ILE A 249 8.29 21.20 -10.71
N ASP A 250 8.84 22.15 -11.44
CA ASP A 250 8.34 23.53 -11.41
C ASP A 250 6.84 23.59 -11.80
N LYS A 251 6.45 22.80 -12.82
CA LYS A 251 5.04 22.66 -13.20
C LYS A 251 4.18 21.99 -12.11
N LEU A 252 4.70 20.97 -11.43
CA LEU A 252 4.00 20.33 -10.32
C LEU A 252 3.82 21.27 -9.13
N VAL A 253 4.80 22.12 -8.84
CA VAL A 253 4.63 23.18 -7.84
C VAL A 253 3.50 24.12 -8.23
N ASP A 254 3.43 24.57 -9.50
CA ASP A 254 2.31 25.37 -10.00
C ASP A 254 0.96 24.68 -9.74
N PHE A 255 0.84 23.41 -10.11
CA PHE A 255 -0.39 22.63 -9.84
C PHE A 255 -0.69 22.53 -8.34
N SER A 256 0.32 22.37 -7.48
CA SER A 256 0.10 22.29 -6.03
C SER A 256 -0.57 23.53 -5.47
N ILE A 257 -0.30 24.68 -6.07
CA ILE A 257 -0.87 25.96 -5.67
C ILE A 257 -2.29 26.12 -6.22
N THR A 258 -2.55 25.60 -7.43
CA THR A 258 -3.81 25.80 -8.15
C THR A 258 -4.89 24.75 -7.87
N SER A 259 -4.53 23.56 -7.37
CA SER A 259 -5.40 22.39 -7.38
C SER A 259 -6.34 22.22 -6.18
N SER A 260 -6.39 23.15 -5.20
CA SER A 260 -7.04 22.88 -3.90
C SER A 260 -8.30 23.68 -3.57
N SER A 261 -9.09 24.15 -4.54
CA SER A 261 -10.25 25.01 -4.22
C SER A 261 -11.38 25.01 -5.26
N SER A 262 -12.51 25.64 -4.90
CA SER A 262 -13.65 25.90 -5.78
C SER A 262 -13.22 26.54 -7.11
N SER A 263 -14.07 26.46 -8.13
CA SER A 263 -13.76 27.01 -9.47
C SER A 263 -13.30 28.47 -9.43
N ASP A 264 -13.95 29.30 -8.60
CA ASP A 264 -13.64 30.72 -8.48
C ASP A 264 -12.28 30.98 -7.83
N GLU A 265 -11.95 30.21 -6.80
CA GLU A 265 -10.65 30.31 -6.12
C GLU A 265 -9.50 29.78 -6.99
N LYS A 266 -9.79 28.84 -7.87
CA LYS A 266 -8.86 28.28 -8.85
C LYS A 266 -8.49 29.30 -9.94
N GLU A 267 -9.47 30.02 -10.45
CA GLU A 267 -9.25 31.13 -11.40
C GLU A 267 -8.47 32.27 -10.74
N GLN A 268 -8.83 32.67 -9.53
CA GLN A 268 -8.12 33.70 -8.77
C GLN A 268 -6.63 33.34 -8.52
N ARG A 269 -6.34 32.09 -8.19
CA ARG A 269 -4.95 31.62 -7.98
C ARG A 269 -4.15 31.56 -9.25
N SER A 270 -4.72 31.08 -10.34
CA SER A 270 -4.06 31.06 -11.64
C SER A 270 -3.73 32.48 -12.10
N TRP A 271 -4.65 33.38 -11.90
CA TRP A 271 -4.44 34.82 -12.18
C TRP A 271 -3.34 35.41 -11.33
N LEU A 272 -3.31 35.14 -10.01
CA LEU A 272 -2.27 35.65 -9.12
C LEU A 272 -0.87 35.17 -9.54
N ILE A 273 -0.71 33.93 -9.92
CA ILE A 273 0.57 33.38 -10.39
C ILE A 273 1.04 34.10 -11.65
N ASN A 274 0.13 34.36 -12.59
CA ASN A 274 0.44 35.07 -13.84
C ASN A 274 0.78 36.55 -13.61
N TYR A 275 0.22 37.14 -12.56
CA TYR A 275 0.43 38.56 -12.19
C TYR A 275 1.48 38.76 -11.09
N ALA A 276 2.07 37.70 -10.56
CA ALA A 276 2.95 37.78 -9.38
C ALA A 276 4.16 38.68 -9.58
N ALA A 277 4.72 38.75 -10.79
CA ALA A 277 5.89 39.57 -11.09
C ALA A 277 5.68 41.07 -10.79
N GLU A 278 4.49 41.60 -11.09
CA GLU A 278 4.21 43.03 -10.91
C GLU A 278 3.61 43.35 -9.54
N ARG A 279 2.88 42.42 -8.95
CA ARG A 279 2.07 42.64 -7.74
C ARG A 279 2.60 42.05 -6.47
N ASP A 280 3.47 41.03 -6.51
CA ASP A 280 4.07 40.49 -5.32
C ASP A 280 4.94 41.51 -4.58
N LEU A 281 5.58 42.42 -5.30
CA LEU A 281 6.31 43.54 -4.72
C LEU A 281 5.40 44.43 -3.90
N ALA A 282 4.21 44.79 -4.43
CA ALA A 282 3.22 45.63 -3.75
C ALA A 282 2.67 44.94 -2.49
N LEU A 283 2.35 43.62 -2.60
CA LEU A 283 1.92 42.80 -1.47
C LEU A 283 2.98 42.77 -0.37
N THR A 284 4.22 42.52 -0.75
CA THR A 284 5.35 42.45 0.21
C THR A 284 5.55 43.78 0.93
N LYS A 285 5.49 44.90 0.22
CA LYS A 285 5.54 46.24 0.81
C LYS A 285 4.38 46.44 1.79
N LYS A 286 3.13 46.17 1.38
CA LYS A 286 1.95 46.31 2.23
C LYS A 286 2.06 45.48 3.53
N ILE A 287 2.58 44.26 3.46
CA ILE A 287 2.83 43.44 4.65
C ILE A 287 3.90 44.06 5.53
N ASN A 288 4.99 44.58 4.94
CA ASN A 288 6.07 45.20 5.69
C ASN A 288 5.61 46.46 6.42
N ASP A 289 4.77 47.29 5.79
CA ASP A 289 4.19 48.49 6.41
C ASP A 289 3.28 48.14 7.60
N LEU A 290 2.51 47.05 7.48
CA LEU A 290 1.67 46.55 8.57
C LEU A 290 2.48 46.01 9.77
N TRP A 291 3.68 45.43 9.52
CA TRP A 291 4.56 44.90 10.54
C TRP A 291 5.45 45.90 11.17
N SER A 292 5.73 47.01 10.49
CA SER A 292 6.64 48.08 10.93
C SER A 292 5.86 49.12 11.73
N LYS A 293 5.55 48.79 13.00
CA LYS A 293 5.10 49.83 13.95
C LYS A 293 6.27 50.69 14.33
N ASP A 294 6.13 52.01 14.19
CA ASP A 294 7.13 53.02 14.56
C ASP A 294 8.50 52.83 13.87
N GLY A 295 8.49 52.27 12.63
CA GLY A 295 9.73 52.12 11.85
C GLY A 295 10.67 51.00 12.35
N LYS A 296 10.23 50.18 13.32
CA LYS A 296 11.03 49.05 13.84
C LYS A 296 10.35 47.71 13.54
N TRP A 297 11.09 46.77 13.00
CA TRP A 297 10.68 45.40 12.85
C TRP A 297 10.69 44.67 14.20
N PRO A 298 9.77 43.73 14.43
CA PRO A 298 9.62 43.06 15.72
C PRO A 298 10.72 42.04 16.02
N ILE A 299 11.74 41.89 15.16
CA ILE A 299 12.82 40.92 15.29
C ILE A 299 14.15 41.62 15.04
N GLU A 300 15.04 41.56 16.03
CA GLU A 300 16.43 42.08 15.89
C GLU A 300 17.24 41.18 14.94
N GLY A 301 18.14 41.78 14.16
CA GLY A 301 19.00 41.06 13.21
C GLY A 301 18.35 40.71 11.88
N ILE A 302 17.13 41.20 11.63
CA ILE A 302 16.49 41.11 10.32
C ILE A 302 16.47 42.51 9.68
N VAL A 303 16.96 42.58 8.46
CA VAL A 303 16.88 43.77 7.63
C VAL A 303 15.59 43.74 6.85
N PRO A 304 14.69 44.75 7.00
CA PRO A 304 13.45 44.80 6.25
C PRO A 304 13.69 44.92 4.75
N GLY A 305 12.82 44.25 3.98
CA GLY A 305 12.79 44.31 2.51
C GLY A 305 11.76 45.28 1.97
N PRO A 306 11.33 45.11 0.72
CA PRO A 306 11.26 43.83 -0.03
C PRO A 306 12.58 43.41 -0.65
N VAL A 307 12.87 42.12 -0.59
CA VAL A 307 14.09 41.50 -1.15
C VAL A 307 13.71 40.52 -2.26
N LYS A 308 14.29 40.71 -3.44
CA LYS A 308 14.12 39.77 -4.57
C LYS A 308 14.71 38.41 -4.21
N CYS A 309 13.89 37.38 -4.27
CA CYS A 309 14.22 36.10 -3.65
C CYS A 309 14.37 34.95 -4.65
N PHE A 310 13.33 34.62 -5.40
CA PHE A 310 13.35 33.49 -6.33
C PHE A 310 12.38 33.69 -7.51
N HIS A 311 12.54 32.83 -8.53
CA HIS A 311 11.75 32.87 -9.75
C HIS A 311 10.92 31.58 -9.87
N VAL A 312 9.64 31.74 -10.24
CA VAL A 312 8.75 30.65 -10.60
C VAL A 312 8.12 30.97 -11.95
N ASN A 313 8.34 30.14 -12.95
CA ASN A 313 7.81 30.32 -14.30
C ASN A 313 8.06 31.72 -14.90
N GLY A 314 9.20 32.31 -14.60
CA GLY A 314 9.52 33.67 -15.04
C GLY A 314 9.04 34.78 -14.11
N ASN A 315 8.22 34.49 -13.14
CA ASN A 315 7.73 35.44 -12.14
C ASN A 315 8.71 35.54 -10.96
N ILE A 316 8.88 36.77 -10.45
CA ILE A 316 9.79 37.08 -9.34
C ILE A 316 8.98 37.20 -8.05
N PHE A 317 9.42 36.49 -7.02
CA PHE A 317 8.86 36.59 -5.68
C PHE A 317 9.81 37.31 -4.73
N TYR A 318 9.22 38.11 -3.82
CA TYR A 318 9.96 38.94 -2.88
C TYR A 318 9.77 38.45 -1.45
N ALA A 319 10.87 38.36 -0.69
CA ALA A 319 10.84 38.18 0.75
C ALA A 319 10.54 39.48 1.45
N ASN A 320 9.96 39.41 2.65
CA ASN A 320 9.67 40.57 3.48
C ASN A 320 10.94 41.22 4.05
N GLY A 321 12.01 40.45 4.23
CA GLY A 321 13.30 40.90 4.70
C GLY A 321 14.33 39.77 4.55
N TYR A 322 15.50 39.99 5.13
CA TYR A 322 16.56 39.00 5.24
C TYR A 322 17.28 39.05 6.57
N VAL A 323 17.84 37.94 7.01
CA VAL A 323 18.69 37.86 8.17
C VAL A 323 20.03 38.54 7.83
N GLU A 324 20.44 39.52 8.63
CA GLU A 324 21.63 40.36 8.35
C GLU A 324 22.90 39.51 8.16
N HIS A 325 23.09 38.52 9.00
CA HIS A 325 24.31 37.71 9.07
C HIS A 325 24.52 36.81 7.86
N ASN A 326 23.48 36.08 7.40
CA ASN A 326 23.61 35.05 6.38
C ASN A 326 22.76 35.29 5.13
N LYS A 327 22.12 36.47 5.03
CA LYS A 327 21.25 36.89 3.92
C LYS A 327 20.04 35.97 3.68
N MET A 328 19.68 35.18 4.67
CA MET A 328 18.54 34.26 4.58
C MET A 328 17.23 35.05 4.47
N PRO A 329 16.39 34.75 3.47
CA PRO A 329 15.14 35.47 3.28
C PRO A 329 14.14 35.16 4.41
N VAL A 330 13.39 36.20 4.77
CA VAL A 330 12.34 36.14 5.79
C VAL A 330 10.99 36.47 5.15
N PHE A 331 10.05 35.56 5.37
CA PHE A 331 8.67 35.74 4.93
C PHE A 331 7.74 35.87 6.13
N LEU A 332 6.80 36.80 6.03
CA LEU A 332 5.83 37.10 7.06
C LEU A 332 4.43 36.69 6.60
N SER A 333 3.69 36.04 7.47
CA SER A 333 2.26 35.87 7.31
C SER A 333 1.54 37.15 7.80
N GLY A 334 0.42 37.47 7.19
CA GLY A 334 -0.33 38.67 7.53
C GLY A 334 -1.05 38.63 8.89
N ASN A 335 -1.13 37.47 9.56
CA ASN A 335 -1.83 37.32 10.84
C ASN A 335 -0.87 36.85 11.93
N ILE A 336 -0.71 37.62 13.00
CA ILE A 336 0.05 37.25 14.18
C ILE A 336 -0.78 37.52 15.43
N GLY A 337 -1.08 36.46 16.17
CA GLY A 337 -1.88 36.52 17.38
C GLY A 337 -3.33 36.99 17.15
N SER A 338 -3.93 37.56 18.16
CA SER A 338 -5.30 38.11 18.12
C SER A 338 -5.42 39.44 17.37
N LYS A 339 -4.29 40.02 16.94
CA LYS A 339 -4.31 41.25 16.14
C LYS A 339 -4.42 40.91 14.67
N LYS A 340 -5.60 41.14 14.08
CA LYS A 340 -5.74 41.25 12.63
C LYS A 340 -4.90 42.39 12.15
N LEU A 341 -3.79 42.11 11.46
CA LEU A 341 -2.93 43.12 10.87
C LEU A 341 -3.59 43.78 9.66
N PHE A 342 -4.60 43.13 9.06
CA PHE A 342 -5.46 43.68 7.98
C PHE A 342 -6.77 42.90 7.96
N ASP A 343 -7.80 43.51 7.33
CA ASP A 343 -9.04 42.79 7.06
C ASP A 343 -8.76 41.72 5.97
N GLY A 344 -9.12 40.46 6.25
CA GLY A 344 -9.01 39.40 5.27
C GLY A 344 -9.83 39.62 4.00
N ASN A 345 -10.81 40.50 4.06
CA ASN A 345 -11.64 40.92 2.94
C ASN A 345 -11.03 42.06 2.12
N ASP A 346 -9.91 42.67 2.55
CA ASP A 346 -9.19 43.65 1.77
C ASP A 346 -8.80 43.10 0.40
N SER A 347 -8.97 43.90 -0.64
CA SER A 347 -8.50 43.54 -1.98
C SER A 347 -6.99 43.62 -2.07
N PHE A 348 -6.37 42.62 -2.69
CA PHE A 348 -4.94 42.64 -3.00
C PHE A 348 -4.58 43.81 -3.91
N ASP A 349 -5.43 44.09 -4.89
CA ASP A 349 -5.35 45.27 -5.74
C ASP A 349 -6.59 46.13 -5.55
N PRO A 350 -6.48 47.28 -4.84
CA PRO A 350 -7.61 48.19 -4.61
C PRO A 350 -8.14 48.84 -5.90
N HIS A 351 -7.32 48.85 -6.97
CA HIS A 351 -7.68 49.48 -8.24
C HIS A 351 -8.33 48.51 -9.25
N GLU A 352 -8.39 47.19 -8.92
CA GLU A 352 -9.06 46.20 -9.76
C GLU A 352 -10.61 46.40 -9.67
N THR A 353 -11.21 46.75 -10.77
CA THR A 353 -12.65 47.00 -10.88
C THR A 353 -13.44 45.78 -11.31
N ASP A 354 -12.79 44.76 -11.96
CA ASP A 354 -13.44 43.55 -12.39
C ASP A 354 -13.63 42.58 -11.19
N PRO A 355 -14.89 42.30 -10.78
CA PRO A 355 -15.15 41.42 -9.65
C PRO A 355 -14.55 39.99 -9.82
N LYS A 356 -14.43 39.53 -11.07
CA LYS A 356 -13.84 38.19 -11.38
C LYS A 356 -12.33 38.16 -11.22
N LYS A 357 -11.67 39.30 -11.25
CA LYS A 357 -10.24 39.45 -11.07
C LYS A 357 -9.84 39.93 -9.68
N LYS A 358 -10.82 40.29 -8.86
CA LYS A 358 -10.57 40.78 -7.49
C LYS A 358 -10.10 39.66 -6.60
N VAL A 359 -8.83 39.68 -6.17
CA VAL A 359 -8.22 38.72 -5.26
C VAL A 359 -8.17 39.30 -3.85
N LEU A 360 -8.64 38.53 -2.87
CA LEU A 360 -8.54 38.95 -1.45
C LEU A 360 -7.10 38.87 -0.98
N LEU A 361 -6.70 39.80 -0.12
CA LEU A 361 -5.35 39.87 0.43
C LEU A 361 -4.96 38.62 1.21
N SER A 362 -5.87 38.05 1.98
CA SER A 362 -5.69 36.76 2.68
C SER A 362 -5.40 35.59 1.71
N THR A 363 -6.10 35.57 0.58
CA THR A 363 -5.89 34.56 -0.48
C THR A 363 -4.51 34.72 -1.11
N ALA A 364 -4.13 35.97 -1.47
CA ALA A 364 -2.81 36.28 -2.04
C ALA A 364 -1.66 35.85 -1.12
N ILE A 365 -1.77 36.15 0.17
CA ILE A 365 -0.76 35.75 1.18
C ILE A 365 -0.71 34.22 1.33
N SER A 366 -1.87 33.53 1.37
CA SER A 366 -1.91 32.08 1.47
C SER A 366 -1.25 31.42 0.27
N ILE A 367 -1.46 31.90 -0.94
CA ILE A 367 -0.83 31.39 -2.16
C ILE A 367 0.67 31.62 -2.13
N LYS A 368 1.10 32.85 -1.79
CA LYS A 368 2.53 33.18 -1.64
C LYS A 368 3.22 32.24 -0.65
N ASN A 369 2.59 31.98 0.50
CA ASN A 369 3.12 31.09 1.52
C ASN A 369 3.32 29.66 1.00
N LYS A 370 2.40 29.15 0.19
CA LYS A 370 2.53 27.83 -0.45
C LYS A 370 3.69 27.79 -1.46
N ILE A 371 3.84 28.85 -2.27
CA ILE A 371 4.94 28.97 -3.23
C ILE A 371 6.27 29.00 -2.48
N VAL A 372 6.38 29.83 -1.46
CA VAL A 372 7.60 29.93 -0.64
C VAL A 372 7.94 28.57 0.01
N ALA A 373 6.97 27.91 0.61
CA ALA A 373 7.18 26.60 1.22
C ALA A 373 7.66 25.55 0.20
N GLY A 374 7.13 25.56 -1.02
CA GLY A 374 7.54 24.68 -2.10
C GLY A 374 8.98 24.90 -2.57
N TYR A 375 9.38 26.16 -2.74
CA TYR A 375 10.70 26.50 -3.30
C TYR A 375 11.80 26.73 -2.25
N ASN A 376 11.47 27.15 -1.04
CA ASN A 376 12.49 27.50 -0.04
C ASN A 376 12.85 26.42 0.97
N ASN A 377 12.20 25.35 1.01
CA ASN A 377 12.52 24.12 1.74
C ASN A 377 13.69 24.20 2.75
N ARG A 378 13.63 25.07 3.74
CA ARG A 378 14.63 25.37 4.78
C ARG A 378 15.60 26.51 4.48
N ILE A 379 15.55 27.19 3.33
CA ILE A 379 16.41 28.35 3.07
C ILE A 379 15.78 29.69 3.48
N SER A 380 14.59 29.64 4.09
CA SER A 380 13.89 30.84 4.52
C SER A 380 13.29 30.69 5.90
N ILE A 381 13.16 31.83 6.57
CA ILE A 381 12.42 31.92 7.82
C ILE A 381 10.98 32.27 7.49
N PHE A 382 10.05 31.49 8.05
CA PHE A 382 8.62 31.68 7.87
C PHE A 382 7.99 32.03 9.21
N ILE A 383 7.48 33.25 9.36
CA ILE A 383 6.88 33.74 10.59
C ILE A 383 5.38 33.85 10.40
N ASN A 384 4.62 32.94 10.99
CA ASN A 384 3.16 32.88 10.92
C ASN A 384 2.47 32.95 12.29
N SER A 385 3.23 33.07 13.38
CA SER A 385 2.71 33.19 14.74
C SER A 385 3.73 33.87 15.67
N ASN A 386 3.26 34.37 16.80
CA ASN A 386 4.11 34.93 17.83
C ASN A 386 5.09 33.92 18.42
N ASP A 387 4.71 32.65 18.51
CA ASP A 387 5.58 31.58 19.03
C ASP A 387 6.79 31.34 18.14
N LYS A 388 6.61 31.50 16.82
CA LYS A 388 7.73 31.40 15.87
C LYS A 388 8.69 32.58 15.94
N LEU A 389 8.23 33.76 16.34
CA LEU A 389 9.10 34.91 16.62
C LEU A 389 10.17 34.55 17.67
N ASN A 390 9.77 33.84 18.73
CA ASN A 390 10.65 33.46 19.82
C ASN A 390 11.63 32.34 19.45
N SER A 391 11.26 31.51 18.48
CA SER A 391 12.05 30.36 18.05
C SER A 391 13.01 30.65 16.87
N VAL A 392 12.96 31.83 16.29
CA VAL A 392 13.78 32.20 15.12
C VAL A 392 15.28 32.00 15.34
N ASN A 393 15.81 32.36 16.52
CA ASN A 393 17.24 32.20 16.81
C ASN A 393 17.68 30.72 16.81
N ASN A 394 16.82 29.79 17.32
CA ASN A 394 17.11 28.37 17.29
C ASN A 394 16.97 27.81 15.86
N PHE A 395 16.02 28.32 15.11
CA PHE A 395 15.81 27.95 13.71
C PHE A 395 16.99 28.32 12.83
N LEU A 396 17.60 29.48 13.06
CA LEU A 396 18.80 29.95 12.32
C LEU A 396 20.00 29.02 12.49
N ARG A 397 20.14 28.36 13.65
CA ARG A 397 21.25 27.46 13.94
C ARG A 397 21.13 26.10 13.22
N THR A 398 19.92 25.66 12.89
CA THR A 398 19.66 24.34 12.28
C THR A 398 19.54 24.40 10.77
N PHE A 399 19.78 25.55 10.20
CA PHE A 399 19.55 25.82 8.81
C PHE A 399 20.60 25.14 7.89
N LYS A 400 20.11 24.37 6.88
CA LYS A 400 20.93 23.82 5.80
C LYS A 400 20.46 24.39 4.46
N THR A 401 21.39 24.87 3.64
CA THR A 401 21.11 25.36 2.29
C THR A 401 20.64 24.22 1.39
N GLY A 402 19.39 24.28 0.95
CA GLY A 402 18.82 23.39 -0.07
C GLY A 402 17.95 24.23 -1.00
N GLU A 403 18.21 24.18 -2.29
CA GLU A 403 17.58 25.05 -3.28
C GLU A 403 16.46 24.38 -4.08
N SER A 404 16.20 23.10 -3.87
CA SER A 404 15.18 22.36 -4.60
C SER A 404 13.82 22.40 -3.87
N PRO A 405 12.70 22.64 -4.59
CA PRO A 405 11.38 22.69 -3.98
C PRO A 405 10.87 21.26 -3.68
N SER A 406 11.19 20.73 -2.51
CA SER A 406 10.79 19.39 -2.08
C SER A 406 9.73 19.38 -0.95
N ASN A 407 9.34 20.55 -0.45
CA ASN A 407 8.36 20.67 0.64
C ASN A 407 6.99 21.14 0.13
N PHE A 408 6.44 20.42 -0.86
CA PHE A 408 5.09 20.64 -1.33
C PHE A 408 4.37 19.31 -1.52
N SER A 409 3.05 19.37 -1.50
CA SER A 409 2.19 18.20 -1.70
C SER A 409 1.30 18.41 -2.92
N ILE A 410 1.10 17.36 -3.67
CA ILE A 410 0.17 17.33 -4.80
C ILE A 410 -0.84 16.21 -4.63
N LYS A 411 -1.96 16.34 -5.33
CA LYS A 411 -3.00 15.33 -5.39
C LYS A 411 -3.19 14.91 -6.84
N LEU A 412 -2.83 13.68 -7.18
CA LEU A 412 -3.20 13.08 -8.46
C LEU A 412 -4.70 12.79 -8.48
N HIS A 413 -5.29 12.77 -9.66
CA HIS A 413 -6.71 12.39 -9.80
C HIS A 413 -6.92 10.98 -9.24
N GLY A 414 -7.98 10.79 -8.45
CA GLY A 414 -8.32 9.53 -7.81
C GLY A 414 -7.61 9.24 -6.48
N GLU A 415 -6.62 10.05 -6.08
CA GLU A 415 -6.04 9.94 -4.73
C GLU A 415 -6.98 10.54 -3.67
N LEU A 416 -6.92 10.01 -2.43
CA LEU A 416 -7.73 10.51 -1.31
C LEU A 416 -7.24 11.88 -0.84
N ASN A 417 -5.95 12.00 -0.61
CA ASN A 417 -5.30 13.17 -0.03
C ASN A 417 -4.16 13.69 -0.91
N SER A 418 -3.76 14.93 -0.66
CA SER A 418 -2.48 15.44 -1.17
C SER A 418 -1.33 14.79 -0.42
N THR A 419 -0.32 14.32 -1.16
CA THR A 419 0.87 13.63 -0.63
C THR A 419 2.12 14.44 -0.98
N ASN A 420 3.12 14.45 -0.09
CA ASN A 420 4.40 15.08 -0.37
C ASN A 420 5.03 14.49 -1.63
N ILE A 421 5.65 15.32 -2.46
CA ILE A 421 6.20 14.92 -3.76
C ILE A 421 7.21 13.77 -3.66
N LEU A 422 8.07 13.76 -2.62
CA LEU A 422 9.07 12.71 -2.42
C LEU A 422 8.40 11.35 -2.13
N GLU A 423 7.45 11.35 -1.22
CA GLU A 423 6.68 10.15 -0.89
C GLU A 423 5.85 9.67 -2.09
N LEU A 424 5.22 10.60 -2.81
CA LEU A 424 4.39 10.27 -3.97
C LEU A 424 5.19 9.63 -5.11
N LEU A 425 6.40 10.15 -5.40
CA LEU A 425 7.30 9.54 -6.40
C LEU A 425 7.66 8.10 -6.01
N TYR A 426 8.00 7.87 -4.74
CA TYR A 426 8.28 6.52 -4.27
C TYR A 426 7.05 5.61 -4.31
N ASP A 427 5.91 6.07 -3.81
CA ASP A 427 4.70 5.25 -3.69
C ASP A 427 4.15 4.83 -5.05
N GLN A 428 4.16 5.72 -6.06
CA GLN A 428 3.70 5.36 -7.41
C GLN A 428 4.69 4.45 -8.14
N GLY A 429 6.00 4.64 -7.99
CA GLY A 429 7.01 3.74 -8.54
C GLY A 429 6.95 2.36 -7.90
N SER A 430 6.87 2.30 -6.57
CA SER A 430 6.70 1.05 -5.81
C SER A 430 5.40 0.32 -6.19
N PHE A 431 4.30 1.05 -6.43
CA PHE A 431 3.05 0.48 -6.92
C PHE A 431 3.24 -0.20 -8.28
N ILE A 432 3.92 0.44 -9.24
CA ILE A 432 4.20 -0.16 -10.56
C ILE A 432 5.04 -1.43 -10.42
N GLU A 433 6.10 -1.40 -9.59
CA GLU A 433 6.92 -2.59 -9.33
C GLU A 433 6.13 -3.72 -8.66
N SER A 434 5.19 -3.40 -7.75
CA SER A 434 4.36 -4.41 -7.10
C SER A 434 3.51 -5.20 -8.09
N LEU A 435 3.20 -4.62 -9.25
CA LEU A 435 2.53 -5.28 -10.36
C LEU A 435 3.47 -6.10 -11.26
N GLY A 436 4.76 -6.23 -10.87
CA GLY A 436 5.77 -6.96 -11.64
C GLY A 436 6.19 -6.22 -12.90
N LYS A 437 6.06 -4.89 -12.94
CA LYS A 437 6.39 -4.05 -14.08
C LYS A 437 7.60 -3.16 -13.78
N GLU A 438 8.37 -2.87 -14.81
CA GLU A 438 9.50 -1.94 -14.75
C GLU A 438 8.96 -0.51 -14.92
N VAL A 439 9.36 0.41 -14.05
CA VAL A 439 8.73 1.74 -13.95
C VAL A 439 8.90 2.57 -15.22
N VAL A 440 10.13 2.67 -15.73
CA VAL A 440 10.43 3.52 -16.89
C VAL A 440 9.71 3.02 -18.14
N THR A 441 9.79 1.73 -18.40
CA THR A 441 9.11 1.08 -19.54
C THR A 441 7.60 1.25 -19.46
N THR A 442 7.04 1.05 -18.26
CA THR A 442 5.59 1.18 -18.03
C THR A 442 5.12 2.61 -18.30
N ILE A 443 5.83 3.60 -17.78
CA ILE A 443 5.51 5.02 -18.02
C ILE A 443 5.66 5.39 -19.50
N SER A 444 6.72 4.91 -20.18
CA SER A 444 6.96 5.19 -21.59
C SER A 444 5.88 4.62 -22.52
N ASN A 445 5.21 3.55 -22.11
CA ASN A 445 4.11 2.95 -22.86
C ASN A 445 2.75 3.66 -22.65
N ILE A 446 2.67 4.65 -21.73
CA ILE A 446 1.45 5.42 -21.52
C ILE A 446 1.33 6.49 -22.61
N THR A 447 0.43 6.26 -23.57
CA THR A 447 0.23 7.16 -24.73
C THR A 447 -0.81 8.25 -24.52
N LEU A 448 -1.57 8.21 -23.41
CA LEU A 448 -2.82 8.96 -23.25
C LEU A 448 -2.74 10.22 -22.38
N PHE A 449 -1.57 10.75 -22.12
CA PHE A 449 -1.53 12.12 -21.59
C PHE A 449 -1.81 13.13 -22.71
N ARG A 450 -3.08 13.17 -23.16
CA ARG A 450 -3.52 14.06 -24.26
C ARG A 450 -3.34 15.53 -23.92
N GLU A 451 -3.33 15.89 -22.65
CA GLU A 451 -3.11 17.23 -22.13
C GLU A 451 -1.91 17.24 -21.21
N LYS A 452 -1.15 18.33 -21.23
CA LYS A 452 -0.02 18.54 -20.33
C LYS A 452 -0.50 18.91 -18.92
N GLY A 453 -1.25 17.99 -18.28
CA GLY A 453 -1.75 18.13 -16.92
C GLY A 453 -0.77 17.63 -15.84
N ILE A 454 -1.29 17.53 -14.61
CA ILE A 454 -0.52 17.11 -13.43
C ILE A 454 0.06 15.71 -13.60
N GLU A 455 -0.70 14.76 -14.16
CA GLU A 455 -0.27 13.39 -14.38
C GLU A 455 0.86 13.29 -15.42
N TYR A 456 0.81 14.10 -16.47
CA TYR A 456 1.85 14.14 -17.49
C TYR A 456 3.21 14.54 -16.89
N TYR A 457 3.25 15.66 -16.15
CA TYR A 457 4.49 16.12 -15.55
C TYR A 457 4.96 15.20 -14.43
N PHE A 458 4.02 14.65 -13.64
CA PHE A 458 4.35 13.68 -12.60
C PHE A 458 4.94 12.39 -13.18
N ALA A 459 4.32 11.79 -14.19
CA ALA A 459 4.80 10.58 -14.82
C ALA A 459 6.20 10.78 -15.45
N LYS A 460 6.44 11.91 -16.11
CA LYS A 460 7.78 12.25 -16.61
C LYS A 460 8.80 12.40 -15.49
N ALA A 461 8.45 13.10 -14.42
CA ALA A 461 9.33 13.24 -13.25
C ALA A 461 9.64 11.87 -12.63
N LEU A 462 8.64 10.99 -12.49
CA LEU A 462 8.81 9.63 -11.98
C LEU A 462 9.75 8.79 -12.86
N ALA A 463 9.59 8.84 -14.18
CA ALA A 463 10.45 8.11 -15.13
C ALA A 463 11.93 8.55 -15.07
N LEU A 464 12.18 9.82 -14.75
CA LEU A 464 13.53 10.35 -14.56
C LEU A 464 14.07 10.05 -13.15
N PHE A 465 13.20 10.06 -12.14
CA PHE A 465 13.56 9.86 -10.74
C PHE A 465 13.94 8.41 -10.44
N TRP A 466 13.15 7.45 -10.93
CA TRP A 466 13.25 6.06 -10.52
C TRP A 466 14.61 5.41 -10.80
N PRO A 467 15.22 5.57 -11.99
CA PRO A 467 16.53 4.97 -12.28
C PRO A 467 17.65 5.47 -11.37
N LEU A 468 17.66 6.78 -11.06
CA LEU A 468 18.68 7.36 -10.18
C LEU A 468 18.42 6.93 -8.71
N PHE A 469 17.17 6.81 -8.30
CA PHE A 469 16.81 6.25 -6.99
C PHE A 469 17.34 4.82 -6.84
N GLU A 470 17.05 3.94 -7.80
CA GLU A 470 17.55 2.56 -7.79
C GLU A 470 19.09 2.51 -7.78
N GLU A 471 19.74 3.33 -8.58
CA GLU A 471 21.21 3.42 -8.61
C GLU A 471 21.76 3.88 -7.24
N THR A 472 21.13 4.88 -6.63
CA THR A 472 21.57 5.46 -5.36
C THR A 472 21.44 4.47 -4.21
N ILE A 473 20.30 3.79 -4.08
CA ILE A 473 20.11 2.79 -3.02
C ILE A 473 21.04 1.59 -3.24
N HIS A 474 21.23 1.15 -4.48
CA HIS A 474 22.13 0.04 -4.81
C HIS A 474 23.59 0.36 -4.48
N LYS A 475 24.07 1.59 -4.75
CA LYS A 475 25.43 2.05 -4.38
C LYS A 475 25.65 1.99 -2.86
N ASN A 476 24.61 2.21 -2.08
CA ASN A 476 24.64 2.15 -0.62
C ASN A 476 24.36 0.75 -0.05
N ASN A 477 24.36 -0.29 -0.91
CA ASN A 477 24.02 -1.67 -0.55
C ASN A 477 22.62 -1.81 0.07
N ILE A 478 21.67 -1.04 -0.44
CA ILE A 478 20.27 -1.03 -0.04
C ILE A 478 19.42 -1.52 -1.22
N MET A 479 18.33 -2.22 -0.95
CA MET A 479 17.35 -2.67 -1.95
C MET A 479 15.93 -2.60 -1.41
N THR A 480 14.94 -2.33 -2.25
CA THR A 480 13.52 -2.46 -1.90
C THR A 480 13.08 -3.92 -1.95
N PHE A 481 12.03 -4.27 -1.20
CA PHE A 481 11.44 -5.60 -1.30
C PHE A 481 10.93 -5.90 -2.72
N ASN A 482 10.30 -4.93 -3.35
CA ASN A 482 9.81 -5.09 -4.71
C ASN A 482 10.94 -5.48 -5.67
N ARG A 483 12.07 -4.82 -5.57
CA ARG A 483 13.24 -5.13 -6.40
C ARG A 483 13.81 -6.52 -6.13
N MET A 484 13.80 -6.97 -4.86
CA MET A 484 14.19 -8.35 -4.53
C MET A 484 13.27 -9.37 -5.21
N PHE A 485 11.96 -9.18 -5.13
CA PHE A 485 11.01 -10.07 -5.80
C PHE A 485 11.19 -10.08 -7.32
N ILE A 486 11.34 -8.93 -7.96
CA ILE A 486 11.57 -8.83 -9.41
C ILE A 486 12.85 -9.56 -9.79
N MET A 487 13.95 -9.31 -9.07
CA MET A 487 15.24 -9.93 -9.36
C MET A 487 15.21 -11.47 -9.25
N PHE A 488 14.54 -11.99 -8.22
CA PHE A 488 14.43 -13.45 -8.02
C PHE A 488 13.21 -14.09 -8.72
N SER A 489 12.48 -13.32 -9.51
CA SER A 489 11.50 -13.81 -10.49
C SER A 489 12.10 -13.98 -11.89
N ASP A 490 13.28 -13.40 -12.14
CA ASP A 490 13.98 -13.51 -13.42
C ASP A 490 14.60 -14.91 -13.59
N GLU A 491 14.08 -15.67 -14.54
CA GLU A 491 14.50 -17.03 -14.83
C GLU A 491 16.00 -17.12 -15.21
N LEU A 492 16.54 -16.10 -15.89
CA LEU A 492 17.96 -16.08 -16.25
C LEU A 492 18.83 -15.90 -14.99
N VAL A 493 18.41 -15.05 -14.06
CA VAL A 493 19.13 -14.86 -12.78
C VAL A 493 19.11 -16.15 -11.97
N LEU A 494 17.97 -16.83 -11.89
CA LEU A 494 17.85 -18.10 -11.17
C LEU A 494 18.66 -19.21 -11.85
N GLN A 495 18.62 -19.30 -13.16
CA GLN A 495 19.42 -20.28 -13.92
C GLN A 495 20.92 -20.09 -13.69
N GLN A 496 21.44 -18.87 -13.79
CA GLN A 496 22.85 -18.56 -13.58
C GLN A 496 23.32 -18.83 -12.17
N ARG A 497 22.42 -18.77 -11.19
CA ARG A 497 22.70 -18.96 -9.76
C ARG A 497 22.16 -20.29 -9.21
N ARG A 498 21.72 -21.21 -10.06
CA ARG A 498 21.07 -22.46 -9.66
C ARG A 498 21.89 -23.24 -8.65
N ASP A 499 23.20 -23.40 -8.86
CA ASP A 499 24.10 -24.11 -7.94
C ASP A 499 24.17 -23.46 -6.55
N LEU A 500 24.10 -22.15 -6.48
CA LEU A 500 24.07 -21.41 -5.22
C LEU A 500 22.77 -21.65 -4.44
N PHE A 501 21.65 -21.76 -5.17
CA PHE A 501 20.33 -21.81 -4.55
C PHE A 501 19.70 -23.20 -4.50
N LYS A 502 20.25 -24.22 -5.19
CA LYS A 502 19.63 -25.55 -5.28
C LYS A 502 19.24 -26.16 -3.93
N ASN A 503 20.07 -25.97 -2.87
CA ASN A 503 19.76 -26.45 -1.53
C ASN A 503 18.75 -25.54 -0.79
N LYS A 504 18.60 -24.28 -1.21
CA LYS A 504 17.64 -23.33 -0.63
C LYS A 504 16.24 -23.51 -1.21
N TYR A 505 16.13 -24.00 -2.45
CA TYR A 505 14.84 -24.31 -3.08
C TYR A 505 14.12 -25.48 -2.40
N VAL A 506 14.83 -26.34 -1.64
CA VAL A 506 14.24 -27.50 -0.96
C VAL A 506 13.07 -27.11 -0.06
N ARG A 507 13.24 -26.02 0.72
CA ARG A 507 12.19 -25.56 1.63
C ARG A 507 10.89 -25.10 0.92
N PHE A 508 10.98 -24.76 -0.36
CA PHE A 508 9.85 -24.36 -1.18
C PHE A 508 9.24 -25.52 -1.98
N GLU A 509 9.64 -26.76 -1.72
CA GLU A 509 9.12 -27.92 -2.46
C GLU A 509 7.62 -28.10 -2.23
N ASN A 510 7.14 -27.83 -1.01
CA ASN A 510 5.73 -27.90 -0.67
C ASN A 510 5.28 -26.58 -0.04
N LEU A 511 4.55 -25.76 -0.78
CA LEU A 511 4.06 -24.47 -0.34
C LEU A 511 2.58 -24.51 0.04
N LEU A 512 2.27 -24.00 1.23
CA LEU A 512 0.93 -23.67 1.67
C LEU A 512 0.86 -22.17 1.90
N VAL A 513 0.04 -21.48 1.12
CA VAL A 513 -0.04 -20.01 1.13
C VAL A 513 -1.39 -19.58 1.64
N ASP A 514 -1.41 -18.99 2.85
CA ASP A 514 -2.61 -18.41 3.45
C ASP A 514 -2.85 -16.98 2.96
N GLU A 515 -4.10 -16.55 2.93
CA GLU A 515 -4.54 -15.22 2.44
C GLU A 515 -4.04 -14.93 1.00
N PHE A 516 -4.09 -15.94 0.12
CA PHE A 516 -3.53 -15.86 -1.23
C PHE A 516 -4.15 -14.75 -2.09
N GLN A 517 -5.37 -14.31 -1.81
CA GLN A 517 -6.04 -13.23 -2.51
C GLN A 517 -5.38 -11.84 -2.32
N ASP A 518 -4.46 -11.72 -1.36
CA ASP A 518 -3.78 -10.46 -1.05
C ASP A 518 -2.37 -10.35 -1.66
N ILE A 519 -1.90 -11.38 -2.39
CA ILE A 519 -0.59 -11.32 -3.03
C ILE A 519 -0.60 -10.39 -4.24
N SER A 520 0.55 -9.77 -4.49
CA SER A 520 0.78 -8.98 -5.70
C SER A 520 1.28 -9.85 -6.85
N PRO A 521 1.15 -9.41 -8.12
CA PRO A 521 1.66 -10.12 -9.28
C PRO A 521 3.14 -10.48 -9.19
N GLN A 522 3.97 -9.60 -8.67
CA GLN A 522 5.40 -9.88 -8.51
C GLN A 522 5.68 -11.02 -7.52
N ILE A 523 4.90 -11.11 -6.42
CA ILE A 523 5.03 -12.22 -5.47
C ILE A 523 4.61 -13.53 -6.15
N ALA A 524 3.52 -13.55 -6.90
CA ALA A 524 3.09 -14.71 -7.67
C ALA A 524 4.16 -15.16 -8.69
N ASN A 525 4.76 -14.21 -9.41
CA ASN A 525 5.85 -14.48 -10.36
C ASN A 525 7.07 -15.09 -9.65
N TRP A 526 7.43 -14.60 -8.46
CA TRP A 526 8.52 -15.17 -7.67
C TRP A 526 8.24 -16.59 -7.21
N LEU A 527 7.03 -16.89 -6.69
CA LEU A 527 6.64 -18.25 -6.30
C LEU A 527 6.67 -19.21 -7.50
N ARG A 528 6.13 -18.75 -8.64
CA ARG A 528 6.16 -19.49 -9.90
C ARG A 528 7.60 -19.82 -10.33
N ALA A 529 8.48 -18.84 -10.33
CA ALA A 529 9.87 -19.00 -10.73
C ALA A 529 10.62 -20.02 -9.85
N ILE A 530 10.44 -19.96 -8.52
CA ILE A 530 11.05 -20.93 -7.60
C ILE A 530 10.50 -22.35 -7.83
N HIS A 531 9.19 -22.50 -8.04
CA HIS A 531 8.59 -23.82 -8.32
C HIS A 531 9.05 -24.38 -9.67
N LYS A 532 9.20 -23.52 -10.68
CA LYS A 532 9.78 -23.91 -11.97
C LYS A 532 11.23 -24.44 -11.80
N GLU A 533 12.06 -23.77 -10.98
CA GLU A 533 13.40 -24.26 -10.66
C GLU A 533 13.37 -25.59 -9.89
N ASN A 534 12.43 -25.78 -8.95
CA ASN A 534 12.26 -27.08 -8.29
C ASN A 534 11.88 -28.20 -9.29
N ALA A 535 10.99 -27.92 -10.24
CA ALA A 535 10.62 -28.86 -11.27
C ALA A 535 11.80 -29.23 -12.19
N ILE A 536 12.60 -28.23 -12.61
CA ILE A 536 13.83 -28.44 -13.40
C ILE A 536 14.84 -29.31 -12.63
N LEU A 537 14.92 -29.17 -11.31
CA LEU A 537 15.76 -30.01 -10.45
C LEU A 537 15.16 -31.40 -10.17
N SER A 538 14.16 -31.83 -10.93
CA SER A 538 13.45 -33.11 -10.79
C SER A 538 12.81 -33.31 -9.40
N ARG A 539 12.48 -32.23 -8.70
CA ARG A 539 11.65 -32.26 -7.51
C ARG A 539 10.19 -32.21 -7.92
N LYS A 540 9.31 -32.70 -7.05
CA LYS A 540 7.87 -32.68 -7.28
C LYS A 540 7.22 -31.54 -6.49
N PRO A 541 7.29 -30.29 -6.98
CA PRO A 541 6.74 -29.15 -6.22
C PRO A 541 5.23 -29.28 -6.06
N THR A 542 4.74 -28.84 -4.90
CA THR A 542 3.30 -28.74 -4.63
C THR A 542 2.93 -27.37 -4.10
N ILE A 543 1.77 -26.85 -4.51
CA ILE A 543 1.24 -25.60 -4.00
C ILE A 543 -0.23 -25.77 -3.57
N MET A 544 -0.54 -25.25 -2.38
CA MET A 544 -1.89 -25.07 -1.90
C MET A 544 -2.12 -23.59 -1.60
N ALA A 545 -2.89 -22.93 -2.44
CA ALA A 545 -3.29 -21.55 -2.30
C ALA A 545 -4.63 -21.47 -1.55
N ILE A 546 -4.65 -20.83 -0.38
CA ILE A 546 -5.84 -20.72 0.46
C ILE A 546 -6.23 -19.26 0.52
N GLY A 547 -7.47 -18.92 0.17
CA GLY A 547 -7.89 -17.54 0.12
C GLY A 547 -9.39 -17.32 0.12
N ASP A 548 -9.74 -16.05 0.26
CA ASP A 548 -11.10 -15.55 0.13
C ASP A 548 -11.07 -14.28 -0.72
N ASP A 549 -11.40 -14.39 -2.00
CA ASP A 549 -11.40 -13.24 -2.94
C ASP A 549 -12.36 -12.12 -2.49
N TRP A 550 -13.39 -12.46 -1.70
CA TRP A 550 -14.30 -11.50 -1.09
C TRP A 550 -13.65 -10.68 0.03
N GLN A 551 -12.51 -11.13 0.57
CA GLN A 551 -11.72 -10.42 1.57
C GLN A 551 -10.44 -9.77 1.01
N SER A 552 -10.32 -9.63 -0.31
CA SER A 552 -9.20 -8.92 -0.94
C SER A 552 -9.42 -7.40 -0.82
N ILE A 553 -8.62 -6.75 0.03
CA ILE A 553 -8.76 -5.33 0.39
C ILE A 553 -7.45 -4.52 0.30
N TYR A 554 -6.52 -4.97 -0.54
CA TYR A 554 -5.20 -4.32 -0.71
C TYR A 554 -4.88 -4.00 -2.17
N SER A 555 -5.89 -3.81 -3.04
CA SER A 555 -5.68 -3.48 -4.46
C SER A 555 -4.98 -2.13 -4.64
N TRP A 556 -5.23 -1.20 -3.73
CA TRP A 556 -4.55 0.10 -3.72
C TRP A 556 -3.02 0.01 -3.56
N ARG A 557 -2.48 -1.15 -3.16
CA ARG A 557 -1.06 -1.48 -3.06
C ARG A 557 -0.54 -2.38 -4.17
N GLY A 558 -1.37 -2.76 -5.13
CA GLY A 558 -1.03 -3.67 -6.20
C GLY A 558 -1.33 -5.14 -5.93
N SER A 559 -1.93 -5.52 -4.80
CA SER A 559 -2.52 -6.86 -4.65
C SER A 559 -3.69 -7.02 -5.61
N SER A 560 -3.92 -8.24 -6.09
CA SER A 560 -5.07 -8.50 -6.97
C SER A 560 -5.69 -9.87 -6.73
N PRO A 561 -7.01 -9.93 -6.51
CA PRO A 561 -7.72 -11.20 -6.46
C PRO A 561 -7.73 -11.92 -7.81
N ASP A 562 -7.42 -11.23 -8.94
CA ASP A 562 -7.35 -11.84 -10.26
C ASP A 562 -6.34 -12.99 -10.32
N ILE A 563 -5.25 -12.92 -9.54
CA ILE A 563 -4.25 -13.99 -9.46
C ILE A 563 -4.87 -15.26 -8.87
N PHE A 564 -5.68 -15.09 -7.83
CA PHE A 564 -6.38 -16.20 -7.18
C PHE A 564 -7.51 -16.77 -8.08
N MET A 565 -8.25 -15.90 -8.74
CA MET A 565 -9.33 -16.31 -9.66
C MET A 565 -8.80 -16.97 -10.93
N ASN A 566 -7.62 -16.60 -11.41
CA ASN A 566 -6.97 -17.17 -12.59
C ASN A 566 -5.77 -18.06 -12.20
N PHE A 567 -5.89 -18.82 -11.12
CA PHE A 567 -4.81 -19.61 -10.52
C PHE A 567 -4.05 -20.50 -11.52
N SER A 568 -4.74 -21.16 -12.44
CA SER A 568 -4.12 -22.01 -13.48
C SER A 568 -3.16 -21.27 -14.41
N ASP A 569 -3.39 -19.99 -14.66
CA ASP A 569 -2.54 -19.20 -15.59
C ASP A 569 -1.18 -18.91 -14.97
N PHE A 570 -1.13 -18.77 -13.65
CA PHE A 570 0.10 -18.56 -12.90
C PHE A 570 0.81 -19.86 -12.53
N PHE A 571 0.05 -20.92 -12.26
CA PHE A 571 0.53 -22.20 -11.74
C PHE A 571 0.08 -23.36 -12.63
N PRO A 572 0.67 -23.50 -13.84
CA PRO A 572 0.25 -24.45 -14.85
C PRO A 572 0.55 -25.89 -14.43
N VAL A 573 -0.43 -26.75 -14.67
CA VAL A 573 -0.43 -28.17 -14.32
C VAL A 573 -0.20 -29.01 -15.57
N HIS A 574 0.47 -30.16 -15.43
CA HIS A 574 0.67 -31.09 -16.51
C HIS A 574 -0.66 -31.58 -17.09
N LYS A 575 -0.75 -31.73 -18.39
CA LYS A 575 -1.97 -32.11 -19.13
C LYS A 575 -2.65 -33.40 -18.64
N SER A 576 -1.87 -34.35 -18.07
CA SER A 576 -2.41 -35.58 -17.51
C SER A 576 -3.31 -35.37 -16.30
N LEU A 577 -3.12 -34.27 -15.57
CA LEU A 577 -3.90 -33.90 -14.37
C LEU A 577 -5.06 -32.94 -14.70
N GLY A 578 -5.16 -32.48 -15.95
CA GLY A 578 -6.20 -31.55 -16.38
C GLY A 578 -5.99 -30.11 -15.85
N LYS A 579 -6.81 -29.70 -14.89
CA LYS A 579 -6.71 -28.41 -14.23
C LYS A 579 -6.32 -28.59 -12.78
N HIS A 580 -5.92 -27.49 -12.10
CA HIS A 580 -5.75 -27.51 -10.64
C HIS A 580 -7.02 -27.97 -9.92
N LYS A 581 -6.87 -28.56 -8.75
CA LYS A 581 -8.02 -28.91 -7.89
C LYS A 581 -8.53 -27.67 -7.18
N THR A 582 -9.84 -27.44 -7.24
CA THR A 582 -10.50 -26.38 -6.46
C THR A 582 -11.31 -27.01 -5.33
N VAL A 583 -11.10 -26.55 -4.11
CA VAL A 583 -11.85 -26.96 -2.92
C VAL A 583 -12.62 -25.76 -2.40
N PHE A 584 -13.92 -25.91 -2.12
CA PHE A 584 -14.76 -24.87 -1.56
C PHE A 584 -15.05 -25.12 -0.09
N MET A 585 -14.68 -24.17 0.79
CA MET A 585 -14.96 -24.20 2.23
C MET A 585 -15.95 -23.09 2.57
N MET A 586 -17.24 -23.41 2.49
CA MET A 586 -18.32 -22.41 2.59
C MET A 586 -18.96 -22.34 3.97
N GLU A 587 -18.69 -23.30 4.86
CA GLU A 587 -19.21 -23.31 6.21
C GLU A 587 -18.64 -22.16 7.03
N ASN A 588 -19.50 -21.33 7.64
CA ASN A 588 -19.11 -20.25 8.53
C ASN A 588 -19.42 -20.63 9.99
N TYR A 589 -18.37 -20.68 10.80
CA TYR A 589 -18.45 -20.99 12.23
C TYR A 589 -18.41 -19.75 13.12
N ARG A 590 -18.40 -18.54 12.51
CA ARG A 590 -18.21 -17.27 13.21
C ARG A 590 -19.51 -16.51 13.43
N SER A 591 -20.19 -16.14 12.35
CA SER A 591 -21.29 -15.18 12.35
C SER A 591 -22.65 -15.84 12.20
N ASP A 592 -23.67 -15.22 12.75
CA ASP A 592 -25.06 -15.63 12.61
C ASP A 592 -25.52 -15.46 11.13
N ALA A 593 -26.51 -16.24 10.70
CA ALA A 593 -26.98 -16.32 9.31
C ALA A 593 -27.44 -14.95 8.77
N ALA A 594 -28.18 -14.17 9.56
CA ALA A 594 -28.67 -12.86 9.13
C ALA A 594 -27.53 -11.87 8.83
N ILE A 595 -26.42 -11.91 9.58
CA ILE A 595 -25.24 -11.10 9.36
C ILE A 595 -24.56 -11.50 8.04
N LEU A 596 -24.44 -12.80 7.78
CA LEU A 596 -23.85 -13.31 6.53
C LEU A 596 -24.68 -12.91 5.32
N ASN A 597 -25.99 -13.05 5.39
CA ASN A 597 -26.90 -12.68 4.31
C ASN A 597 -26.76 -11.18 3.95
N ASP A 598 -26.64 -10.32 4.95
CA ASP A 598 -26.43 -8.89 4.73
C ASP A 598 -25.02 -8.60 4.16
N ALA A 599 -23.99 -9.28 4.65
CA ALA A 599 -22.65 -9.14 4.11
C ALA A 599 -22.59 -9.59 2.63
N GLU A 600 -23.30 -10.64 2.26
CA GLU A 600 -23.34 -11.17 0.89
C GLU A 600 -24.09 -10.26 -0.09
N LYS A 601 -25.05 -9.44 0.38
CA LYS A 601 -25.66 -8.38 -0.43
C LYS A 601 -24.62 -7.42 -0.99
N MET A 602 -23.56 -7.11 -0.23
CA MET A 602 -22.44 -6.29 -0.71
C MET A 602 -21.69 -6.98 -1.82
N MET A 603 -21.52 -8.29 -1.72
CA MET A 603 -20.80 -9.06 -2.72
C MET A 603 -21.59 -9.20 -4.03
N ALA A 604 -22.92 -9.06 -4.02
CA ALA A 604 -23.72 -9.02 -5.26
C ALA A 604 -23.28 -7.87 -6.19
N LEU A 605 -22.77 -6.78 -5.63
CA LEU A 605 -22.35 -5.56 -6.35
C LEU A 605 -20.92 -5.65 -6.94
N VAL A 606 -20.11 -6.59 -6.48
CA VAL A 606 -18.72 -6.79 -6.93
C VAL A 606 -18.69 -7.48 -8.29
N LYS A 607 -17.97 -6.91 -9.27
CA LYS A 607 -17.84 -7.49 -10.62
C LYS A 607 -16.81 -8.61 -10.68
N GLY A 608 -15.62 -8.39 -10.13
CA GLY A 608 -14.54 -9.37 -10.14
C GLY A 608 -14.56 -10.27 -8.91
N LYS A 609 -15.30 -11.41 -8.96
CA LYS A 609 -15.40 -12.34 -7.83
C LYS A 609 -15.62 -13.77 -8.26
N ILE A 610 -15.30 -14.70 -7.36
CA ILE A 610 -15.75 -16.10 -7.42
C ILE A 610 -17.18 -16.16 -6.85
N ILE A 611 -18.09 -16.78 -7.58
CA ILE A 611 -19.47 -16.95 -7.12
C ILE A 611 -19.49 -18.07 -6.07
N LYS A 612 -19.95 -17.73 -4.87
CA LYS A 612 -20.06 -18.64 -3.73
C LYS A 612 -21.13 -18.13 -2.76
N GLU A 613 -21.57 -19.00 -1.86
CA GLU A 613 -22.58 -18.72 -0.83
C GLU A 613 -22.10 -19.31 0.50
N SER A 614 -22.13 -18.52 1.58
CA SER A 614 -21.70 -18.98 2.90
C SER A 614 -22.84 -19.66 3.64
N ILE A 615 -22.53 -20.74 4.35
CA ILE A 615 -23.49 -21.50 5.16
C ILE A 615 -23.16 -21.28 6.64
N SER A 616 -24.03 -20.60 7.38
CA SER A 616 -23.84 -20.46 8.82
C SER A 616 -24.01 -21.81 9.53
N CYS A 617 -22.99 -22.23 10.27
CA CYS A 617 -23.03 -23.39 11.15
C CYS A 617 -23.35 -23.04 12.60
N ARG A 618 -23.60 -21.76 12.87
CA ARG A 618 -23.90 -21.26 14.20
C ARG A 618 -25.41 -21.40 14.49
N LYS A 619 -25.74 -21.88 15.68
CA LYS A 619 -27.12 -21.83 16.16
C LYS A 619 -27.43 -20.41 16.62
N PRO A 620 -28.56 -19.83 16.22
CA PRO A 620 -28.96 -18.51 16.66
C PRO A 620 -29.10 -18.47 18.19
N ASP A 621 -28.60 -17.38 18.79
CA ASP A 621 -28.62 -17.13 20.23
C ASP A 621 -29.39 -15.83 20.49
N GLY A 622 -30.70 -15.84 20.26
CA GLY A 622 -31.60 -14.69 20.38
C GLY A 622 -32.14 -14.19 19.05
N ASP A 623 -32.46 -12.89 18.97
CA ASP A 623 -33.02 -12.26 17.78
C ASP A 623 -32.03 -12.31 16.62
N GLU A 624 -32.43 -13.02 15.57
CA GLU A 624 -31.69 -13.02 14.30
C GLU A 624 -31.91 -11.69 13.58
N HIS A 625 -30.95 -10.79 13.71
CA HIS A 625 -30.96 -9.54 12.99
C HIS A 625 -29.63 -9.39 12.21
N GLY A 626 -29.71 -8.90 10.97
CA GLY A 626 -28.53 -8.54 10.19
C GLY A 626 -27.85 -7.27 10.68
N VAL A 627 -27.56 -6.34 9.78
CA VAL A 627 -26.93 -5.08 10.11
C VAL A 627 -27.95 -4.04 10.55
N TYR A 628 -27.76 -3.47 11.75
CA TYR A 628 -28.54 -2.32 12.23
C TYR A 628 -27.97 -1.03 11.67
N CYS A 629 -28.71 -0.33 10.80
CA CYS A 629 -28.25 0.86 10.09
C CYS A 629 -28.70 2.15 10.77
N TYR A 630 -27.77 3.07 11.02
CA TYR A 630 -28.02 4.39 11.63
C TYR A 630 -27.50 5.51 10.71
N GLY A 631 -28.41 6.20 10.01
CA GLY A 631 -28.06 7.37 9.22
C GLY A 631 -28.02 8.64 10.06
N TYR A 632 -26.92 9.40 10.04
CA TYR A 632 -26.78 10.70 10.71
C TYR A 632 -26.65 11.86 9.72
N ASP A 633 -26.93 13.07 10.20
CA ASP A 633 -26.84 14.30 9.39
C ASP A 633 -25.49 14.98 9.66
N ASP A 634 -24.60 14.90 8.68
CA ASP A 634 -23.23 15.43 8.78
C ASP A 634 -23.17 16.97 8.72
N LYS A 635 -24.27 17.62 8.26
CA LYS A 635 -24.34 19.07 8.13
C LYS A 635 -24.77 19.80 9.40
N LYS A 636 -25.30 19.06 10.37
CA LYS A 636 -25.61 19.59 11.68
C LYS A 636 -24.39 19.37 12.57
N ASP A 637 -23.86 20.47 13.10
CA ASP A 637 -22.78 20.50 14.08
C ASP A 637 -23.22 19.89 15.44
N ASP A 638 -23.94 18.77 15.37
CA ASP A 638 -24.62 18.09 16.45
C ASP A 638 -23.91 16.77 16.76
N ASN A 639 -23.19 16.77 17.85
CA ASN A 639 -22.57 15.54 18.40
C ASN A 639 -23.60 14.50 18.92
N SER A 640 -24.90 14.69 18.67
CA SER A 640 -25.96 13.82 19.17
C SER A 640 -25.80 12.37 18.68
N TRP A 641 -25.41 12.16 17.42
CA TRP A 641 -25.19 10.82 16.88
C TRP A 641 -23.97 10.14 17.50
N LYS A 642 -22.89 10.89 17.82
CA LYS A 642 -21.70 10.36 18.50
C LYS A 642 -22.05 9.94 19.91
N ASN A 643 -22.82 10.75 20.64
CA ASN A 643 -23.33 10.42 21.97
C ASN A 643 -24.19 9.15 21.94
N LYS A 644 -25.07 9.01 20.94
CA LYS A 644 -25.87 7.81 20.74
C LYS A 644 -25.01 6.60 20.45
N ALA A 645 -23.97 6.75 19.61
CA ALA A 645 -23.05 5.67 19.28
C ALA A 645 -22.24 5.18 20.51
N ILE A 646 -21.65 6.10 21.29
CA ILE A 646 -20.89 5.71 22.50
C ILE A 646 -21.80 5.11 23.58
N GLN A 647 -23.05 5.57 23.70
CA GLN A 647 -24.04 4.98 24.58
C GLN A 647 -24.35 3.54 24.15
N LEU A 648 -24.63 3.32 22.86
CA LEU A 648 -24.87 1.99 22.30
C LEU A 648 -23.68 1.05 22.56
N ILE A 649 -22.44 1.51 22.33
CA ILE A 649 -21.24 0.71 22.62
C ILE A 649 -21.21 0.31 24.09
N TYR A 650 -21.51 1.23 25.02
CA TYR A 650 -21.54 0.96 26.47
C TYR A 650 -22.61 -0.06 26.84
N GLU A 651 -23.83 0.10 26.33
CA GLU A 651 -24.95 -0.83 26.56
C GLU A 651 -24.62 -2.24 26.05
N GLN A 652 -24.09 -2.34 24.81
CA GLN A 652 -23.69 -3.62 24.25
C GLN A 652 -22.54 -4.27 25.03
N LEU A 653 -21.57 -3.49 25.53
CA LEU A 653 -20.49 -4.01 26.38
C LEU A 653 -21.02 -4.62 27.67
N ASN A 654 -21.98 -3.97 28.31
CA ASN A 654 -22.58 -4.47 29.56
C ASN A 654 -23.40 -5.75 29.31
N MET A 655 -24.13 -5.84 28.18
CA MET A 655 -24.85 -7.06 27.81
C MET A 655 -23.91 -8.26 27.63
N VAL A 656 -22.76 -8.03 26.99
CA VAL A 656 -21.81 -9.12 26.66
C VAL A 656 -20.94 -9.51 27.87
N LYS A 657 -20.54 -8.56 28.71
CA LYS A 657 -19.74 -8.84 29.93
C LYS A 657 -20.43 -9.79 30.92
N ASN A 658 -21.75 -9.79 30.95
CA ASN A 658 -22.53 -10.68 31.82
C ASN A 658 -22.54 -12.14 31.34
N GLN A 659 -22.01 -12.41 30.12
CA GLN A 659 -21.82 -13.76 29.60
C GLN A 659 -20.38 -14.23 29.91
N LYS A 660 -20.21 -15.40 30.49
CA LYS A 660 -19.05 -16.02 31.19
C LYS A 660 -17.65 -16.05 30.56
N HIS A 661 -17.24 -15.13 29.70
CA HIS A 661 -15.90 -15.14 29.08
C HIS A 661 -15.07 -13.91 29.46
N LYS A 662 -14.19 -14.03 30.46
CA LYS A 662 -13.44 -12.91 31.07
C LYS A 662 -12.33 -12.27 30.24
N ASP A 663 -11.79 -12.91 29.19
CA ASP A 663 -10.55 -12.48 28.52
C ASP A 663 -10.65 -12.25 27.00
N LYS A 664 -11.85 -12.09 26.43
CA LYS A 664 -12.03 -11.89 24.99
C LYS A 664 -12.39 -10.44 24.64
N THR A 665 -11.98 -10.00 23.45
CA THR A 665 -12.53 -8.77 22.84
C THR A 665 -14.03 -8.95 22.65
N HIS A 666 -14.81 -8.14 23.34
CA HIS A 666 -16.27 -8.21 23.26
C HIS A 666 -16.80 -7.36 22.12
N ILE A 667 -16.24 -6.16 21.97
CA ILE A 667 -16.68 -5.21 20.95
C ILE A 667 -15.50 -4.84 20.06
N ILE A 668 -15.74 -4.85 18.74
CA ILE A 668 -14.87 -4.28 17.73
C ILE A 668 -15.54 -3.03 17.18
N VAL A 669 -14.84 -1.90 17.24
CA VAL A 669 -15.25 -0.62 16.66
C VAL A 669 -14.38 -0.34 15.45
N LEU A 670 -15.00 -0.19 14.30
CA LEU A 670 -14.35 -0.11 13.00
C LEU A 670 -14.65 1.21 12.27
N SER A 671 -13.67 1.74 11.60
CA SER A 671 -13.84 2.79 10.59
C SER A 671 -12.81 2.61 9.47
N ARG A 672 -13.01 3.28 8.37
CA ARG A 672 -12.02 3.34 7.28
C ARG A 672 -10.79 4.17 7.69
N THR A 673 -10.97 5.19 8.53
CA THR A 673 -9.94 6.15 8.93
C THR A 673 -9.68 6.15 10.44
N ASN A 674 -8.48 6.58 10.85
CA ASN A 674 -8.14 6.70 12.26
C ASN A 674 -8.78 7.93 12.93
N ASN A 675 -9.18 8.95 12.18
CA ASN A 675 -9.69 10.20 12.76
C ASN A 675 -11.02 9.96 13.50
N THR A 676 -11.99 9.35 12.82
CA THR A 676 -13.29 9.00 13.42
C THR A 676 -13.11 8.08 14.63
N LEU A 677 -12.23 7.07 14.52
CA LEU A 677 -11.95 6.14 15.62
C LEU A 677 -11.37 6.86 16.85
N LYS A 678 -10.43 7.77 16.63
CA LYS A 678 -9.83 8.56 17.72
C LYS A 678 -10.88 9.41 18.42
N GLU A 679 -11.70 10.11 17.67
CA GLU A 679 -12.74 10.98 18.19
C GLU A 679 -13.78 10.20 19.01
N ILE A 680 -14.32 9.10 18.50
CA ILE A 680 -15.27 8.23 19.22
C ILE A 680 -14.64 7.61 20.46
N ARG A 681 -13.37 7.17 20.36
CA ARG A 681 -12.62 6.62 21.49
C ARG A 681 -12.44 7.65 22.61
N ASP A 682 -12.02 8.87 22.25
CA ASP A 682 -11.74 9.93 23.22
C ASP A 682 -13.04 10.33 23.94
N LEU A 683 -14.15 10.52 23.20
CA LEU A 683 -15.48 10.77 23.78
C LEU A 683 -15.97 9.62 24.68
N TYR A 684 -15.69 8.36 24.28
CA TYR A 684 -16.07 7.21 25.10
C TYR A 684 -15.29 7.17 26.41
N ILE A 685 -13.98 7.45 26.39
CA ILE A 685 -13.13 7.51 27.58
C ILE A 685 -13.58 8.64 28.50
N GLU A 686 -13.86 9.82 27.96
CA GLU A 686 -14.34 10.98 28.70
C GLU A 686 -15.62 10.63 29.48
N ARG A 687 -16.56 9.90 28.87
CA ARG A 687 -17.86 9.60 29.48
C ARG A 687 -17.87 8.38 30.39
N TYR A 688 -17.13 7.31 30.05
CA TYR A 688 -17.19 5.99 30.71
C TYR A 688 -15.88 5.53 31.34
N GLY A 689 -14.78 6.25 31.14
CA GLY A 689 -13.49 6.05 31.82
C GLY A 689 -12.62 4.91 31.29
N SER A 690 -13.19 3.83 30.79
CA SER A 690 -12.39 2.63 30.42
C SER A 690 -12.87 1.96 29.14
N ILE A 691 -11.92 1.60 28.28
CA ILE A 691 -12.14 0.85 27.02
C ILE A 691 -11.86 -0.66 27.15
N LYS A 692 -11.76 -1.20 28.37
CA LYS A 692 -11.46 -2.64 28.55
C LYS A 692 -12.55 -3.51 27.90
N GLY A 693 -12.13 -4.38 26.97
CA GLY A 693 -13.02 -5.24 26.18
C GLY A 693 -13.50 -4.63 24.86
N ILE A 694 -12.99 -3.43 24.48
CA ILE A 694 -13.31 -2.76 23.23
C ILE A 694 -12.02 -2.55 22.45
N ASN A 695 -12.01 -2.93 21.17
CA ASN A 695 -10.91 -2.66 20.22
C ASN A 695 -11.35 -1.64 19.18
N PHE A 696 -10.62 -0.53 19.07
CA PHE A 696 -10.81 0.49 18.04
C PHE A 696 -9.77 0.29 16.92
N LEU A 697 -10.20 -0.09 15.73
CA LEU A 697 -9.33 -0.51 14.65
C LEU A 697 -9.85 -0.01 13.29
N THR A 698 -8.94 0.27 12.36
CA THR A 698 -9.36 0.41 10.96
C THR A 698 -9.84 -0.94 10.43
N ILE A 699 -10.72 -0.92 9.40
CA ILE A 699 -11.24 -2.15 8.78
C ILE A 699 -10.09 -3.05 8.30
N HIS A 700 -9.03 -2.46 7.75
CA HIS A 700 -7.83 -3.19 7.32
C HIS A 700 -7.12 -3.91 8.49
N LYS A 701 -6.94 -3.23 9.62
CA LYS A 701 -6.30 -3.83 10.82
C LYS A 701 -7.19 -4.87 11.52
N ALA A 702 -8.49 -4.82 11.29
CA ALA A 702 -9.44 -5.79 11.85
C ALA A 702 -9.54 -7.09 11.04
N LYS A 703 -8.89 -7.19 9.88
CA LYS A 703 -8.86 -8.42 9.09
C LYS A 703 -8.25 -9.56 9.93
N GLY A 704 -8.93 -10.71 9.94
CA GLY A 704 -8.58 -11.85 10.81
C GLY A 704 -9.18 -11.80 12.22
N LEU A 705 -9.54 -10.63 12.75
CA LEU A 705 -10.12 -10.49 14.09
C LEU A 705 -11.65 -10.66 14.07
N GLN A 706 -12.23 -10.71 15.28
CA GLN A 706 -13.69 -10.82 15.47
C GLN A 706 -14.11 -10.30 16.85
N GLY A 707 -15.37 -9.88 16.99
CA GLY A 707 -15.98 -9.49 18.25
C GLY A 707 -17.42 -9.98 18.36
N GLU A 708 -17.93 -10.17 19.56
CA GLU A 708 -19.33 -10.52 19.78
C GLU A 708 -20.26 -9.47 19.12
N VAL A 709 -19.85 -8.19 19.22
CA VAL A 709 -20.53 -7.05 18.60
C VAL A 709 -19.53 -6.28 17.76
N CYS A 710 -19.94 -5.89 16.54
CA CYS A 710 -19.19 -5.01 15.67
C CYS A 710 -19.93 -3.69 15.48
N VAL A 711 -19.23 -2.57 15.67
CA VAL A 711 -19.77 -1.23 15.42
C VAL A 711 -18.92 -0.57 14.32
N ILE A 712 -19.55 -0.22 13.20
CA ILE A 712 -18.91 0.32 12.00
C ILE A 712 -19.27 1.81 11.90
N PHE A 713 -18.26 2.64 11.64
CA PHE A 713 -18.43 4.07 11.38
C PHE A 713 -18.00 4.40 9.96
N ASP A 714 -18.62 5.43 9.42
CA ASP A 714 -18.43 5.96 8.08
C ASP A 714 -18.87 5.00 6.96
N ASP A 715 -18.91 5.49 5.74
CA ASP A 715 -19.25 4.69 4.56
C ASP A 715 -17.99 4.20 3.84
N SER A 716 -18.09 3.01 3.25
CA SER A 716 -17.07 2.50 2.33
C SER A 716 -17.34 3.00 0.93
N LYS A 717 -16.69 4.12 0.55
CA LYS A 717 -16.77 4.71 -0.79
C LYS A 717 -15.43 4.58 -1.51
N ALA A 718 -15.47 4.19 -2.79
CA ALA A 718 -14.30 4.13 -3.64
C ALA A 718 -13.83 5.54 -4.05
N HIS A 719 -12.52 5.75 -4.11
CA HIS A 719 -11.91 6.87 -4.82
C HIS A 719 -11.58 6.42 -6.23
N ILE A 720 -12.17 7.08 -7.21
CA ILE A 720 -12.08 6.73 -8.64
C ILE A 720 -11.52 7.90 -9.45
N GLY A 721 -11.21 7.65 -10.71
CA GLY A 721 -10.64 8.63 -11.63
C GLY A 721 -9.11 8.68 -11.58
N HIS A 722 -8.44 7.60 -11.14
CA HIS A 722 -6.99 7.58 -11.06
C HIS A 722 -6.35 7.35 -12.43
N ILE A 723 -6.06 8.42 -13.15
CA ILE A 723 -5.58 8.38 -14.54
C ILE A 723 -4.33 7.52 -14.68
N LEU A 724 -3.28 7.77 -13.89
CA LEU A 724 -2.02 7.04 -13.98
C LEU A 724 -2.20 5.53 -13.73
N ARG A 725 -2.84 5.13 -12.63
CA ARG A 725 -3.00 3.71 -12.28
C ARG A 725 -3.92 2.96 -13.23
N ASN A 726 -4.93 3.63 -13.79
CA ASN A 726 -5.76 3.03 -14.83
C ASN A 726 -4.94 2.69 -16.08
N GLU A 727 -4.02 3.57 -16.50
CA GLU A 727 -3.14 3.31 -17.64
C GLU A 727 -2.11 2.20 -17.34
N VAL A 728 -1.62 2.10 -16.11
CA VAL A 728 -0.76 0.99 -15.68
C VAL A 728 -1.52 -0.35 -15.72
N TYR A 729 -2.76 -0.39 -15.23
CA TYR A 729 -3.59 -1.60 -15.24
C TYR A 729 -3.87 -2.13 -16.65
N LYS A 730 -4.05 -1.25 -17.64
CA LYS A 730 -4.22 -1.65 -19.05
C LYS A 730 -3.05 -2.43 -19.63
N GLN A 731 -1.86 -2.30 -19.04
CA GLN A 731 -0.65 -3.01 -19.49
C GLN A 731 -0.51 -4.41 -18.85
N ILE A 732 -1.48 -4.84 -18.04
CA ILE A 732 -1.47 -6.13 -17.37
C ILE A 732 -2.50 -7.06 -17.99
N PRO A 733 -2.07 -8.08 -18.76
CA PRO A 733 -2.98 -8.85 -19.62
C PRO A 733 -4.09 -9.62 -18.89
N TYR A 734 -3.85 -10.02 -17.63
CA TYR A 734 -4.80 -10.79 -16.82
C TYR A 734 -5.76 -9.95 -15.99
N PHE A 735 -5.57 -8.61 -15.94
CA PHE A 735 -6.56 -7.73 -15.32
C PHE A 735 -7.71 -7.48 -16.29
N LYS A 736 -8.91 -7.91 -15.88
CA LYS A 736 -10.13 -7.74 -16.67
C LYS A 736 -10.75 -6.36 -16.53
N TYR A 737 -10.45 -5.69 -15.44
CA TYR A 737 -11.06 -4.43 -15.05
C TYR A 737 -10.01 -3.33 -14.86
N SER A 738 -10.44 -2.07 -14.94
CA SER A 738 -9.60 -0.91 -14.64
C SER A 738 -9.25 -0.85 -13.14
N TYR A 739 -8.23 -0.07 -12.79
CA TYR A 739 -7.93 0.23 -11.39
C TYR A 739 -9.13 0.82 -10.65
N ASP A 740 -9.85 1.76 -11.27
CA ASP A 740 -11.05 2.36 -10.67
C ASP A 740 -12.13 1.31 -10.36
N GLN A 741 -12.36 0.35 -11.26
CA GLN A 741 -13.32 -0.72 -11.00
C GLN A 741 -12.81 -1.64 -9.86
N ALA A 742 -11.51 -1.92 -9.81
CA ALA A 742 -10.93 -2.68 -8.69
C ALA A 742 -11.13 -1.95 -7.35
N MET A 743 -11.02 -0.62 -7.31
CA MET A 743 -11.29 0.19 -6.12
C MET A 743 -12.77 0.24 -5.74
N ILE A 744 -13.69 0.25 -6.72
CA ILE A 744 -15.12 0.12 -6.48
C ILE A 744 -15.42 -1.25 -5.86
N ASP A 745 -14.93 -2.31 -6.45
CA ASP A 745 -15.09 -3.68 -5.94
C ASP A 745 -14.48 -3.83 -4.54
N GLU A 746 -13.31 -3.21 -4.28
CA GLU A 746 -12.67 -3.21 -2.97
C GLU A 746 -13.51 -2.47 -1.91
N SER A 747 -14.22 -1.40 -2.27
CA SER A 747 -15.08 -0.69 -1.31
C SER A 747 -16.21 -1.58 -0.77
N TYR A 748 -16.79 -2.43 -1.61
CA TYR A 748 -17.77 -3.42 -1.19
C TYR A 748 -17.16 -4.58 -0.40
N ARG A 749 -15.95 -5.03 -0.77
CA ARG A 749 -15.21 -6.02 0.01
C ARG A 749 -14.83 -5.50 1.40
N LEU A 750 -14.49 -4.22 1.53
CA LEU A 750 -14.26 -3.59 2.83
C LEU A 750 -15.51 -3.63 3.71
N ALA A 751 -16.68 -3.34 3.13
CA ALA A 751 -17.95 -3.48 3.85
C ALA A 751 -18.21 -4.93 4.26
N TYR A 752 -18.02 -5.89 3.35
CA TYR A 752 -18.14 -7.32 3.66
C TYR A 752 -17.19 -7.74 4.79
N VAL A 753 -15.91 -7.31 4.73
CA VAL A 753 -14.93 -7.60 5.79
C VAL A 753 -15.40 -7.00 7.11
N ALA A 754 -15.86 -5.75 7.13
CA ALA A 754 -16.31 -5.08 8.35
C ALA A 754 -17.52 -5.80 8.98
N ILE A 755 -18.54 -6.13 8.20
CA ILE A 755 -19.75 -6.82 8.65
C ILE A 755 -19.40 -8.20 9.21
N THR A 756 -18.56 -8.97 8.51
CA THR A 756 -18.17 -10.33 8.92
C THR A 756 -17.20 -10.38 10.11
N ARG A 757 -16.86 -9.22 10.73
CA ARG A 757 -16.16 -9.19 12.03
C ARG A 757 -17.12 -9.41 13.19
N GLY A 758 -18.41 -9.11 13.01
CA GLY A 758 -19.44 -9.34 14.02
C GLY A 758 -19.84 -10.81 14.11
N ILE A 759 -19.98 -11.30 15.35
CA ILE A 759 -20.44 -12.66 15.63
C ILE A 759 -21.95 -12.66 15.78
N LYS A 760 -22.50 -11.82 16.67
CA LYS A 760 -23.93 -11.79 17.05
C LYS A 760 -24.67 -10.57 16.55
N ARG A 761 -24.01 -9.39 16.57
CA ARG A 761 -24.64 -8.10 16.22
C ARG A 761 -23.69 -7.22 15.45
N VAL A 762 -24.25 -6.49 14.48
CA VAL A 762 -23.50 -5.48 13.70
C VAL A 762 -24.32 -4.20 13.65
N PHE A 763 -23.69 -3.08 14.02
CA PHE A 763 -24.27 -1.75 13.97
C PHE A 763 -23.45 -0.89 13.02
N TRP A 764 -24.11 -0.19 12.09
CA TRP A 764 -23.42 0.64 11.10
C TRP A 764 -23.96 2.08 11.15
N PHE A 765 -23.07 3.03 11.46
CA PHE A 765 -23.34 4.47 11.50
C PHE A 765 -22.69 5.13 10.29
N ALA A 766 -23.47 5.79 9.42
CA ALA A 766 -22.97 6.51 8.28
C ALA A 766 -23.79 7.76 7.96
N PRO A 767 -23.22 8.76 7.25
CA PRO A 767 -23.96 9.96 6.87
C PRO A 767 -25.21 9.65 6.04
N LYS A 768 -26.29 10.37 6.28
CA LYS A 768 -27.48 10.34 5.41
C LYS A 768 -27.12 10.91 4.05
N GLY A 769 -27.44 10.19 2.98
CA GLY A 769 -27.13 10.62 1.62
C GLY A 769 -25.75 10.16 1.13
N SER A 770 -25.01 9.37 1.94
CA SER A 770 -23.84 8.68 1.41
C SER A 770 -24.23 7.74 0.25
N ASP A 771 -23.36 7.65 -0.74
CA ASP A 771 -23.52 6.92 -2.00
C ASP A 771 -22.58 5.71 -2.13
N GLY A 772 -22.00 5.28 -1.03
CA GLY A 772 -21.15 4.08 -0.94
C GLY A 772 -21.92 2.82 -0.55
N ALA A 773 -21.23 1.88 0.07
CA ALA A 773 -21.76 0.58 0.45
C ALA A 773 -22.97 0.67 1.40
N PHE A 774 -23.00 1.65 2.31
CA PHE A 774 -24.09 1.87 3.25
C PHE A 774 -25.45 2.13 2.57
N SER A 775 -25.44 2.79 1.40
CA SER A 775 -26.67 3.12 0.68
C SER A 775 -27.51 1.90 0.25
N HIS A 776 -26.88 0.74 0.14
CA HIS A 776 -27.51 -0.52 -0.26
C HIS A 776 -28.25 -1.26 0.87
N PHE A 777 -28.19 -0.71 2.11
CA PHE A 777 -28.95 -1.21 3.26
C PHE A 777 -30.21 -0.39 3.58
N ARG A 778 -30.53 0.61 2.77
CA ARG A 778 -31.71 1.44 2.94
C ARG A 778 -32.94 0.81 2.32
#